data_0b2b926e2d9125f91f529e99cbcc5479
#
_entry.id   0b2b926e2d9125f91f529e99cbcc5479
#
_cell.length_a   1.000
_cell.length_b   1.000
_cell.length_c   1.000
_cell.angle_alpha   90.00
_cell.angle_beta   90.00
_cell.angle_gamma   90.00
#
_symmetry.space_group_name_H-M   'P 1'
#
loop_
_entity.id
_entity.type
_entity.pdbx_description
1 polymer ?
#
loop_
_entity_poly.entity_id
_entity_poly.type
_entity_poly.pdbx_seq_one_letter_code
_entity_poly.pdbx_strand_id
1 'polypeptide(L)'
;MTSPLLARILGPNPPPFALLYRPEATGPGILDVIIGESATVDSLAHLRASGAADGAEGADGRTAPAGPSEPAAGGARHEVLALVPYRQISERGFAAPEEDTPLVAMTVTGQERISLVEALARIPDLPIELEGGAFDVSDEEYADTVRRVIADEIGEGAGANFVLKRSWTTGIRAYSTGHALTLFRRLLERESGAYWTFVVHTGERTLVGASPERHVSLREGTAVMNPISGTYRYPAAGPSLPEVMDFLADTKEVDELYMVVDEELKMMARICEGGARVDGPYLKEMARLAHTEYFIEGRSTRPPEEILRETLFAPTVTGSPLESAAQVIAKYEPRGRGYYSGVLALIGRDEQGGDALDSSILIRTADIGAGGEVRIGVGATLVRHSDPWSEVAETAAKAAGLLAALESGGGKTRFATHPTVRAALEDRNRTIAGYWLKEDRDRAAVDPELAGRTVLVIDAEDTFTAMIARQLDSIGLDVTIRRYDEPYSFDGHDLVVMGPGPGDPRDGAHPKIAHLRTAIRHLLDERRPFLAVCLSHQVLSTALGFDLVRRSEPNQGVQKEIDFFGRPERVGFYNTFAARSLGDSAVVPGVGLVDISRDPQTGEVHALRGPHFASMQFHAESVLTQNGPRITGDLLASLTARMLAA
;
A
#
# COMPACT_ATOMS: atom_id res chain seq x y z
N MET A 1 -23.07 -19.36 29.31
CA MET A 1 -23.95 -18.16 29.44
C MET A 1 -24.20 -17.65 28.05
N THR A 2 -25.44 -17.32 27.69
CA THR A 2 -25.77 -16.83 26.34
C THR A 2 -25.31 -15.37 26.21
N SER A 3 -24.57 -15.06 25.13
CA SER A 3 -24.13 -13.70 24.79
C SER A 3 -25.31 -12.71 24.75
N PRO A 4 -25.37 -11.70 25.62
CA PRO A 4 -26.46 -10.72 25.61
C PRO A 4 -26.37 -9.75 24.41
N LEU A 5 -25.15 -9.41 23.97
CA LEU A 5 -24.98 -8.53 22.82
C LEU A 5 -25.39 -9.22 21.51
N LEU A 6 -25.00 -10.48 21.32
CA LEU A 6 -25.45 -11.24 20.15
C LEU A 6 -26.99 -11.41 20.15
N ALA A 7 -27.63 -11.58 21.32
CA ALA A 7 -29.08 -11.64 21.39
C ALA A 7 -29.76 -10.33 20.93
N ARG A 8 -29.16 -9.17 21.24
CA ARG A 8 -29.65 -7.86 20.75
C ARG A 8 -29.52 -7.71 19.24
N ILE A 9 -28.38 -8.19 18.69
CA ILE A 9 -28.09 -8.15 17.24
C ILE A 9 -29.09 -9.03 16.46
N LEU A 10 -29.45 -10.19 17.03
CA LEU A 10 -30.38 -11.12 16.40
C LEU A 10 -31.86 -10.74 16.62
N GLY A 11 -32.14 -9.64 17.31
CA GLY A 11 -33.48 -9.12 17.52
C GLY A 11 -34.08 -8.46 16.28
N PRO A 12 -35.37 -8.08 16.33
CA PRO A 12 -36.07 -7.51 15.16
C PRO A 12 -35.56 -6.13 14.73
N ASN A 13 -34.99 -5.35 15.64
CA ASN A 13 -34.44 -4.01 15.40
C ASN A 13 -33.04 -3.94 16.00
N PRO A 14 -32.03 -4.49 15.33
CA PRO A 14 -30.66 -4.47 15.85
C PRO A 14 -30.12 -3.02 15.88
N PRO A 15 -29.37 -2.65 16.95
CA PRO A 15 -28.59 -1.41 16.92
C PRO A 15 -27.50 -1.49 15.84
N PRO A 16 -26.79 -0.40 15.54
CA PRO A 16 -25.54 -0.52 14.80
C PRO A 16 -24.60 -1.52 15.47
N PHE A 17 -24.01 -2.43 14.68
CA PHE A 17 -23.20 -3.52 15.21
C PHE A 17 -22.12 -3.98 14.24
N ALA A 18 -21.14 -4.71 14.78
CA ALA A 18 -20.19 -5.48 13.99
C ALA A 18 -20.00 -6.88 14.61
N LEU A 19 -19.91 -7.91 13.75
CA LEU A 19 -19.40 -9.22 14.08
C LEU A 19 -18.11 -9.42 13.29
N LEU A 20 -16.98 -9.61 13.99
CA LEU A 20 -15.66 -9.67 13.37
C LEU A 20 -14.98 -11.00 13.73
N TYR A 21 -14.68 -11.81 12.73
CA TYR A 21 -13.80 -12.96 12.87
C TYR A 21 -12.41 -12.59 12.37
N ARG A 22 -11.46 -12.48 13.32
CA ARG A 22 -10.09 -12.00 13.12
C ARG A 22 -9.08 -13.03 13.67
N PRO A 23 -8.89 -14.16 12.97
CA PRO A 23 -8.15 -15.30 13.51
C PRO A 23 -6.70 -15.01 13.87
N GLU A 24 -6.03 -14.07 13.17
CA GLU A 24 -4.67 -13.64 13.47
C GLU A 24 -4.58 -12.78 14.75
N ALA A 25 -5.63 -12.01 15.07
CA ALA A 25 -5.65 -11.12 16.22
C ALA A 25 -6.23 -11.77 17.49
N THR A 26 -7.29 -12.58 17.36
CA THR A 26 -8.06 -13.11 18.50
C THR A 26 -8.00 -14.63 18.62
N GLY A 27 -7.38 -15.32 17.65
CA GLY A 27 -7.33 -16.77 17.56
C GLY A 27 -8.49 -17.40 16.76
N PRO A 28 -8.30 -18.63 16.27
CA PRO A 28 -9.19 -19.27 15.27
C PRO A 28 -10.49 -19.81 15.87
N GLY A 29 -10.94 -19.46 16.97
CA GLY A 29 -12.19 -19.96 17.57
C GLY A 29 -13.05 -18.87 18.19
N ILE A 30 -12.65 -17.62 18.01
CA ILE A 30 -13.23 -16.45 18.69
C ILE A 30 -13.88 -15.52 17.66
N LEU A 31 -15.05 -15.00 18.03
CA LEU A 31 -15.75 -13.94 17.30
C LEU A 31 -15.89 -12.72 18.21
N ASP A 32 -15.45 -11.55 17.74
CA ASP A 32 -15.73 -10.28 18.39
C ASP A 32 -17.15 -9.84 18.07
N VAL A 33 -17.93 -9.49 19.08
CA VAL A 33 -19.29 -8.96 19.00
C VAL A 33 -19.27 -7.54 19.51
N ILE A 34 -19.61 -6.59 18.65
CA ILE A 34 -19.54 -5.15 18.94
C ILE A 34 -20.90 -4.53 18.67
N ILE A 35 -21.36 -3.65 19.55
CA ILE A 35 -22.48 -2.74 19.31
C ILE A 35 -22.03 -1.31 19.56
N GLY A 36 -22.65 -0.36 18.87
CA GLY A 36 -22.23 1.03 18.99
C GLY A 36 -23.27 2.02 18.47
N GLU A 37 -22.84 3.27 18.40
CA GLU A 37 -23.59 4.38 17.80
C GLU A 37 -22.82 4.85 16.58
N SER A 38 -23.48 4.86 15.42
CA SER A 38 -22.87 5.25 14.15
C SER A 38 -23.13 6.72 13.84
N ALA A 39 -22.08 7.43 13.45
CA ALA A 39 -22.15 8.80 12.99
C ALA A 39 -21.29 8.99 11.73
N THR A 40 -21.71 9.89 10.85
CA THR A 40 -20.87 10.40 9.77
C THR A 40 -19.91 11.44 10.31
N VAL A 41 -18.64 11.35 9.94
CA VAL A 41 -17.61 12.31 10.31
C VAL A 41 -16.91 12.86 9.05
N ASP A 42 -16.35 14.07 9.16
CA ASP A 42 -15.80 14.76 7.99
C ASP A 42 -14.38 14.31 7.64
N SER A 43 -13.59 13.90 8.64
CA SER A 43 -12.19 13.51 8.45
C SER A 43 -11.74 12.42 9.42
N LEU A 44 -10.61 11.77 9.10
CA LEU A 44 -9.99 10.75 9.95
C LEU A 44 -9.62 11.29 11.33
N ALA A 45 -9.22 12.55 11.42
CA ALA A 45 -8.89 13.19 12.71
C ALA A 45 -10.08 13.25 13.69
N HIS A 46 -11.32 13.16 13.19
CA HIS A 46 -12.52 13.20 14.02
C HIS A 46 -13.05 11.80 14.43
N LEU A 47 -12.37 10.71 14.06
CA LEU A 47 -12.83 9.35 14.35
C LEU A 47 -13.07 9.09 15.85
N ARG A 48 -12.17 9.56 16.73
CA ARG A 48 -12.33 9.42 18.19
C ARG A 48 -13.09 10.57 18.84
N ALA A 49 -13.19 11.74 18.20
CA ALA A 49 -13.85 12.92 18.76
C ALA A 49 -15.38 12.79 18.78
N SER A 50 -15.96 11.94 17.94
CA SER A 50 -17.42 11.73 17.88
C SER A 50 -18.02 11.12 19.16
N GLY A 51 -17.22 10.50 20.03
CA GLY A 51 -17.65 9.99 21.33
C GLY A 51 -17.60 10.98 22.49
N ALA A 52 -17.01 12.17 22.28
CA ALA A 52 -16.79 13.15 23.36
C ALA A 52 -17.78 14.34 23.38
N ALA A 53 -18.68 14.47 22.38
CA ALA A 53 -19.49 15.67 22.16
C ALA A 53 -20.74 15.81 23.04
N ASP A 54 -21.15 14.82 23.81
CA ASP A 54 -22.38 14.87 24.64
C ASP A 54 -22.15 14.95 26.16
N GLY A 55 -20.98 15.39 26.60
CA GLY A 55 -20.62 15.48 28.02
C GLY A 55 -20.61 16.87 28.66
N ALA A 56 -20.94 17.96 27.95
CA ALA A 56 -20.86 19.31 28.50
C ALA A 56 -22.03 20.19 28.03
N GLU A 57 -23.17 20.07 28.68
CA GLU A 57 -24.11 21.12 29.10
C GLU A 57 -25.43 20.49 29.57
N GLY A 58 -25.67 20.50 30.89
CA GLY A 58 -26.92 20.06 31.47
C GLY A 58 -26.87 20.04 32.98
N ALA A 59 -26.84 21.25 33.59
CA ALA A 59 -27.16 21.39 34.99
C ALA A 59 -28.65 21.13 35.21
N ASP A 60 -29.06 19.91 35.42
CA ASP A 60 -30.27 19.60 36.17
C ASP A 60 -30.21 18.15 36.71
N GLY A 61 -30.41 18.02 38.02
CA GLY A 61 -30.21 16.81 38.81
C GLY A 61 -31.14 15.65 38.45
N ARG A 62 -30.83 14.85 37.42
CA ARG A 62 -31.37 13.51 37.24
C ARG A 62 -30.24 12.54 36.97
N THR A 63 -30.26 11.45 37.73
CA THR A 63 -29.33 10.33 37.64
C THR A 63 -29.04 9.93 36.20
N ALA A 64 -27.77 10.10 35.78
CA ALA A 64 -27.26 9.64 34.49
C ALA A 64 -27.49 8.12 34.35
N PRO A 65 -27.80 7.62 33.14
CA PRO A 65 -27.74 6.20 32.87
C PRO A 65 -26.32 5.72 33.06
N ALA A 66 -26.17 4.51 33.61
CA ALA A 66 -24.88 3.89 33.92
C ALA A 66 -23.93 4.02 32.71
N GLY A 67 -22.78 4.65 32.93
CA GLY A 67 -21.71 4.71 31.95
C GLY A 67 -21.30 3.30 31.45
N PRO A 68 -20.54 3.18 30.34
CA PRO A 68 -20.17 1.90 29.76
C PRO A 68 -19.61 1.00 30.87
N SER A 69 -20.16 -0.21 30.96
CA SER A 69 -19.71 -1.21 31.91
C SER A 69 -18.20 -1.41 31.75
N GLU A 70 -17.42 -1.11 32.78
CA GLU A 70 -15.98 -1.38 32.80
C GLU A 70 -15.76 -2.84 32.40
N PRO A 71 -14.94 -3.13 31.36
CA PRO A 71 -14.53 -4.49 31.07
C PRO A 71 -13.71 -5.01 32.24
N ALA A 72 -13.80 -6.30 32.52
CA ALA A 72 -12.97 -6.98 33.49
C ALA A 72 -11.49 -6.59 33.23
N ALA A 73 -10.78 -6.16 34.28
CA ALA A 73 -9.42 -5.66 34.20
C ALA A 73 -8.53 -6.59 33.37
N GLY A 74 -7.93 -6.07 32.25
CA GLY A 74 -6.85 -6.72 31.53
C GLY A 74 -7.14 -7.18 30.09
N GLY A 75 -8.17 -6.67 29.38
CA GLY A 75 -8.41 -6.99 27.96
C GLY A 75 -8.29 -5.78 27.02
N ALA A 76 -7.89 -5.99 25.77
CA ALA A 76 -7.90 -4.97 24.73
C ALA A 76 -9.30 -4.33 24.60
N ARG A 77 -9.35 -3.00 24.54
CA ARG A 77 -10.59 -2.22 24.47
C ARG A 77 -10.73 -1.54 23.12
N HIS A 78 -11.77 -1.88 22.40
CA HIS A 78 -12.13 -1.18 21.17
C HIS A 78 -12.95 0.07 21.48
N GLU A 79 -12.62 1.18 20.84
CA GLU A 79 -13.25 2.48 21.06
C GLU A 79 -14.08 2.90 19.86
N VAL A 80 -13.56 2.70 18.66
CA VAL A 80 -14.20 3.09 17.40
C VAL A 80 -14.01 2.01 16.33
N LEU A 81 -15.06 1.71 15.58
CA LEU A 81 -14.99 1.00 14.31
C LEU A 81 -15.28 1.99 13.18
N ALA A 82 -14.31 2.19 12.29
CA ALA A 82 -14.41 3.14 11.19
C ALA A 82 -14.60 2.43 9.84
N LEU A 83 -15.57 2.93 9.04
CA LEU A 83 -15.72 2.60 7.62
C LEU A 83 -15.15 3.75 6.80
N VAL A 84 -13.97 3.57 6.24
CA VAL A 84 -13.22 4.59 5.50
C VAL A 84 -13.44 4.40 4.00
N PRO A 85 -14.18 5.27 3.31
CA PRO A 85 -14.41 5.18 1.88
C PRO A 85 -13.18 5.65 1.08
N TYR A 86 -13.07 5.21 -0.17
CA TYR A 86 -11.92 5.55 -1.03
C TYR A 86 -11.72 7.07 -1.20
N ARG A 87 -12.79 7.86 -1.20
CA ARG A 87 -12.68 9.32 -1.34
C ARG A 87 -11.80 10.00 -0.29
N GLN A 88 -11.56 9.35 0.87
CA GLN A 88 -10.69 9.90 1.93
C GLN A 88 -9.20 9.96 1.53
N ILE A 89 -8.81 9.43 0.38
CA ILE A 89 -7.47 9.65 -0.18
C ILE A 89 -7.18 11.15 -0.40
N SER A 90 -8.23 11.96 -0.55
CA SER A 90 -8.13 13.43 -0.63
C SER A 90 -7.52 14.08 0.61
N GLU A 91 -7.58 13.44 1.79
CA GLU A 91 -6.91 13.93 3.00
C GLU A 91 -5.36 13.88 2.90
N ARG A 92 -4.83 13.13 1.91
CA ARG A 92 -3.42 13.15 1.54
C ARG A 92 -3.10 14.15 0.43
N GLY A 93 -4.08 14.90 -0.07
CA GLY A 93 -3.95 15.81 -1.20
C GLY A 93 -4.00 15.12 -2.57
N PHE A 94 -4.37 13.83 -2.65
CA PHE A 94 -4.44 13.10 -3.91
C PHE A 94 -5.81 13.22 -4.56
N ALA A 95 -5.88 13.03 -5.87
CA ALA A 95 -7.13 13.07 -6.62
C ALA A 95 -8.08 11.97 -6.17
N ALA A 96 -9.35 12.28 -6.07
CA ALA A 96 -10.42 11.33 -5.78
C ALA A 96 -11.62 11.59 -6.71
N PRO A 97 -12.36 10.54 -7.12
CA PRO A 97 -13.64 10.72 -7.79
C PRO A 97 -14.61 11.48 -6.90
N GLU A 98 -15.48 12.32 -7.50
CA GLU A 98 -16.57 12.95 -6.77
C GLU A 98 -17.61 11.89 -6.40
N GLU A 99 -17.80 11.68 -5.10
CA GLU A 99 -18.79 10.73 -4.56
C GLU A 99 -19.20 11.10 -3.13
N ASP A 100 -20.42 10.71 -2.73
CA ASP A 100 -21.03 11.06 -1.43
C ASP A 100 -20.91 9.95 -0.38
N THR A 101 -20.11 8.90 -0.61
CA THR A 101 -19.96 7.79 0.34
C THR A 101 -19.42 8.31 1.67
N PRO A 102 -20.16 8.16 2.78
CA PRO A 102 -19.76 8.77 4.05
C PRO A 102 -18.58 8.05 4.70
N LEU A 103 -17.71 8.82 5.37
CA LEU A 103 -16.82 8.29 6.40
C LEU A 103 -17.67 8.06 7.66
N VAL A 104 -17.79 6.80 8.09
CA VAL A 104 -18.61 6.43 9.25
C VAL A 104 -17.72 6.03 10.42
N ALA A 105 -17.96 6.64 11.58
CA ALA A 105 -17.39 6.22 12.86
C ALA A 105 -18.50 5.58 13.70
N MET A 106 -18.31 4.33 14.11
CA MET A 106 -19.15 3.65 15.09
C MET A 106 -18.43 3.69 16.43
N THR A 107 -18.90 4.55 17.34
CA THR A 107 -18.43 4.58 18.74
C THR A 107 -18.90 3.32 19.47
N VAL A 108 -17.98 2.55 20.01
CA VAL A 108 -18.27 1.28 20.66
C VAL A 108 -18.92 1.52 22.03
N THR A 109 -20.16 1.07 22.20
CA THR A 109 -20.90 1.15 23.47
C THR A 109 -20.97 -0.21 24.21
N GLY A 110 -20.69 -1.30 23.50
CA GLY A 110 -20.62 -2.63 24.10
C GLY A 110 -19.79 -3.58 23.22
N GLN A 111 -18.99 -4.42 23.88
CA GLN A 111 -18.17 -5.41 23.20
C GLN A 111 -18.06 -6.69 24.04
N GLU A 112 -18.02 -7.84 23.37
CA GLU A 112 -17.76 -9.13 23.98
C GLU A 112 -17.06 -10.08 23.00
N ARG A 113 -16.41 -11.11 23.49
CA ARG A 113 -15.84 -12.19 22.71
C ARG A 113 -16.60 -13.47 22.98
N ILE A 114 -17.01 -14.15 21.93
CA ILE A 114 -17.75 -15.41 22.04
C ILE A 114 -17.08 -16.51 21.23
N SER A 115 -17.41 -17.75 21.55
CA SER A 115 -16.98 -18.89 20.72
C SER A 115 -17.63 -18.82 19.34
N LEU A 116 -16.83 -19.05 18.30
CA LEU A 116 -17.32 -19.16 16.92
C LEU A 116 -18.41 -20.25 16.79
N VAL A 117 -18.30 -21.35 17.55
CA VAL A 117 -19.29 -22.42 17.58
C VAL A 117 -20.64 -21.93 18.13
N GLU A 118 -20.61 -21.13 19.21
CA GLU A 118 -21.83 -20.52 19.77
C GLU A 118 -22.47 -19.55 18.77
N ALA A 119 -21.64 -18.71 18.09
CA ALA A 119 -22.13 -17.78 17.08
C ALA A 119 -22.84 -18.51 15.93
N LEU A 120 -22.18 -19.51 15.35
CA LEU A 120 -22.72 -20.29 14.23
C LEU A 120 -24.01 -21.06 14.61
N ALA A 121 -24.14 -21.49 15.86
CA ALA A 121 -25.36 -22.13 16.32
C ALA A 121 -26.59 -21.18 16.40
N ARG A 122 -26.37 -19.87 16.46
CA ARG A 122 -27.41 -18.86 16.68
C ARG A 122 -27.68 -17.95 15.49
N ILE A 123 -26.67 -17.65 14.66
CA ILE A 123 -26.82 -16.84 13.46
C ILE A 123 -27.74 -17.58 12.47
N PRO A 124 -28.79 -16.92 11.91
CA PRO A 124 -29.74 -17.56 11.04
C PRO A 124 -29.11 -18.06 9.73
N ASP A 125 -29.75 -19.04 9.09
CA ASP A 125 -29.48 -19.43 7.69
C ASP A 125 -30.78 -19.33 6.90
N LEU A 126 -31.08 -18.12 6.43
CA LEU A 126 -32.27 -17.82 5.64
C LEU A 126 -32.03 -18.09 4.16
N PRO A 127 -33.07 -18.44 3.37
CA PRO A 127 -32.96 -18.41 1.92
C PRO A 127 -32.63 -17.01 1.42
N ILE A 128 -31.64 -16.89 0.52
CA ILE A 128 -31.30 -15.62 -0.13
C ILE A 128 -31.72 -15.73 -1.59
N GLU A 129 -32.73 -14.95 -1.99
CA GLU A 129 -33.19 -14.85 -3.38
C GLU A 129 -32.64 -13.57 -4.00
N LEU A 130 -31.79 -13.73 -5.03
CA LEU A 130 -31.23 -12.60 -5.76
C LEU A 130 -32.13 -12.19 -6.91
N GLU A 131 -32.32 -10.89 -7.11
CA GLU A 131 -33.13 -10.28 -8.17
C GLU A 131 -32.24 -9.61 -9.21
N GLY A 132 -32.14 -10.23 -10.39
CA GLY A 132 -31.27 -9.73 -11.44
C GLY A 132 -29.80 -10.00 -11.10
N GLY A 133 -28.93 -9.22 -11.76
CA GLY A 133 -27.49 -9.24 -11.53
C GLY A 133 -26.73 -8.89 -12.80
N ALA A 134 -25.96 -7.79 -12.76
CA ALA A 134 -25.15 -7.34 -13.88
C ALA A 134 -23.97 -6.51 -13.36
N PHE A 135 -22.93 -6.40 -14.18
CA PHE A 135 -21.91 -5.39 -13.97
C PHE A 135 -22.42 -4.00 -14.32
N ASP A 136 -22.00 -3.00 -13.57
CA ASP A 136 -22.31 -1.58 -13.81
C ASP A 136 -21.57 -1.00 -15.04
N VAL A 137 -20.54 -1.71 -15.53
CA VAL A 137 -19.79 -1.46 -16.76
C VAL A 137 -19.77 -2.76 -17.54
N SER A 138 -20.14 -2.73 -18.83
CA SER A 138 -20.14 -3.93 -19.69
C SER A 138 -18.72 -4.48 -19.90
N ASP A 139 -18.64 -5.72 -20.35
CA ASP A 139 -17.34 -6.38 -20.62
C ASP A 139 -16.57 -5.62 -21.70
N GLU A 140 -17.26 -5.14 -22.74
CA GLU A 140 -16.67 -4.37 -23.83
C GLU A 140 -16.15 -3.01 -23.37
N GLU A 141 -16.95 -2.25 -22.59
CA GLU A 141 -16.56 -0.94 -22.05
C GLU A 141 -15.37 -1.07 -21.09
N TYR A 142 -15.37 -2.13 -20.25
CA TYR A 142 -14.26 -2.38 -19.35
C TYR A 142 -12.98 -2.74 -20.12
N ALA A 143 -13.07 -3.63 -21.12
CA ALA A 143 -11.93 -3.98 -21.99
C ALA A 143 -11.38 -2.76 -22.74
N ASP A 144 -12.25 -1.87 -23.24
CA ASP A 144 -11.83 -0.62 -23.90
C ASP A 144 -11.14 0.34 -22.92
N THR A 145 -11.61 0.42 -21.67
CA THR A 145 -10.97 1.21 -20.63
C THR A 145 -9.59 0.65 -20.29
N VAL A 146 -9.46 -0.68 -20.17
CA VAL A 146 -8.16 -1.37 -19.97
C VAL A 146 -7.19 -1.01 -21.08
N ARG A 147 -7.60 -1.07 -22.37
CA ARG A 147 -6.73 -0.71 -23.50
C ARG A 147 -6.25 0.74 -23.42
N ARG A 148 -7.14 1.68 -23.08
CA ARG A 148 -6.77 3.10 -22.94
C ARG A 148 -5.80 3.32 -21.79
N VAL A 149 -6.02 2.70 -20.64
CA VAL A 149 -5.09 2.85 -19.49
C VAL A 149 -3.73 2.26 -19.82
N ILE A 150 -3.67 1.11 -20.50
CA ILE A 150 -2.38 0.54 -20.92
C ILE A 150 -1.67 1.45 -21.91
N ALA A 151 -2.38 2.00 -22.91
CA ALA A 151 -1.78 2.83 -23.96
C ALA A 151 -1.43 4.25 -23.46
N ASP A 152 -2.39 4.92 -22.83
CA ASP A 152 -2.32 6.36 -22.55
C ASP A 152 -1.64 6.68 -21.22
N GLU A 153 -1.62 5.73 -20.27
CA GLU A 153 -1.06 5.95 -18.92
C GLU A 153 0.21 5.10 -18.71
N ILE A 154 0.10 3.77 -18.73
CA ILE A 154 1.26 2.87 -18.51
C ILE A 154 2.28 3.01 -19.64
N GLY A 155 1.80 3.03 -20.90
CA GLY A 155 2.64 3.22 -22.09
C GLY A 155 3.34 4.58 -22.13
N GLU A 156 2.71 5.60 -21.55
CA GLU A 156 3.29 6.94 -21.40
C GLU A 156 4.17 7.08 -20.13
N GLY A 157 4.20 6.05 -19.26
CA GLY A 157 5.06 5.99 -18.09
C GLY A 157 4.49 6.72 -16.88
N ALA A 158 3.16 6.89 -16.81
CA ALA A 158 2.49 7.47 -15.65
C ALA A 158 2.63 6.59 -14.40
N GLY A 159 2.80 5.28 -14.57
CA GLY A 159 3.02 4.36 -13.46
C GLY A 159 3.34 2.94 -13.93
N ALA A 160 3.64 2.09 -12.95
CA ALA A 160 3.98 0.68 -13.18
C ALA A 160 2.73 -0.18 -13.37
N ASN A 161 1.74 0.02 -12.50
CA ASN A 161 0.48 -0.69 -12.50
C ASN A 161 -0.66 0.21 -12.00
N PHE A 162 -1.88 -0.11 -12.43
CA PHE A 162 -3.10 0.54 -11.95
C PHE A 162 -4.19 -0.50 -11.74
N VAL A 163 -4.94 -0.37 -10.65
CA VAL A 163 -6.09 -1.24 -10.39
C VAL A 163 -7.35 -0.52 -10.83
N LEU A 164 -8.06 -1.07 -11.83
CA LEU A 164 -9.34 -0.56 -12.26
C LEU A 164 -10.49 -1.42 -11.75
N LYS A 165 -11.54 -0.75 -11.30
CA LYS A 165 -12.73 -1.34 -10.71
C LYS A 165 -13.91 -1.33 -11.67
N ARG A 166 -14.75 -2.36 -11.54
CA ARG A 166 -16.19 -2.34 -11.87
C ARG A 166 -16.98 -3.00 -10.75
N SER A 167 -18.30 -2.84 -10.72
CA SER A 167 -19.13 -3.41 -9.67
C SER A 167 -20.17 -4.35 -10.23
N TRP A 168 -20.31 -5.52 -9.60
CA TRP A 168 -21.49 -6.36 -9.75
C TRP A 168 -22.61 -5.82 -8.88
N THR A 169 -23.80 -5.62 -9.45
CA THR A 169 -24.98 -5.11 -8.77
C THR A 169 -26.14 -6.09 -8.88
N THR A 170 -26.86 -6.30 -7.78
CA THR A 170 -28.06 -7.16 -7.71
C THR A 170 -28.96 -6.69 -6.56
N GLY A 171 -30.15 -7.25 -6.40
CA GLY A 171 -31.02 -7.04 -5.25
C GLY A 171 -31.23 -8.31 -4.44
N ILE A 172 -31.49 -8.18 -3.15
CA ILE A 172 -31.99 -9.27 -2.30
C ILE A 172 -33.48 -9.05 -2.07
N ARG A 173 -34.30 -10.02 -2.52
CA ARG A 173 -35.76 -9.96 -2.34
C ARG A 173 -36.13 -9.93 -0.86
N ALA A 174 -37.05 -9.02 -0.48
CA ALA A 174 -37.53 -8.89 0.89
C ALA A 174 -36.39 -8.82 1.93
N TYR A 175 -35.35 -8.03 1.63
CA TYR A 175 -34.15 -7.91 2.45
C TYR A 175 -34.47 -7.61 3.93
N SER A 176 -33.70 -8.22 4.78
CA SER A 176 -33.60 -7.91 6.22
C SER A 176 -32.15 -8.12 6.68
N THR A 177 -31.77 -7.55 7.81
CA THR A 177 -30.44 -7.78 8.42
C THR A 177 -30.14 -9.27 8.62
N GLY A 178 -31.18 -10.12 8.79
CA GLY A 178 -31.04 -11.57 8.86
C GLY A 178 -30.42 -12.20 7.61
N HIS A 179 -30.64 -11.64 6.41
CA HIS A 179 -30.00 -12.11 5.18
C HIS A 179 -28.50 -11.74 5.15
N ALA A 180 -28.13 -10.56 5.64
CA ALA A 180 -26.72 -10.20 5.79
C ALA A 180 -26.00 -11.09 6.82
N LEU A 181 -26.64 -11.39 7.93
CA LEU A 181 -26.13 -12.34 8.93
C LEU A 181 -26.00 -13.76 8.36
N THR A 182 -26.94 -14.18 7.51
CA THR A 182 -26.86 -15.46 6.79
C THR A 182 -25.67 -15.50 5.83
N LEU A 183 -25.44 -14.42 5.05
CA LEU A 183 -24.27 -14.32 4.18
C LEU A 183 -22.98 -14.40 5.00
N PHE A 184 -22.89 -13.66 6.11
CA PHE A 184 -21.75 -13.71 7.03
C PHE A 184 -21.50 -15.11 7.57
N ARG A 185 -22.55 -15.82 8.03
CA ARG A 185 -22.47 -17.22 8.48
C ARG A 185 -21.86 -18.12 7.39
N ARG A 186 -22.36 -18.01 6.16
CA ARG A 186 -21.86 -18.82 5.04
C ARG A 186 -20.41 -18.52 4.69
N LEU A 187 -19.97 -17.26 4.84
CA LEU A 187 -18.55 -16.90 4.70
C LEU A 187 -17.70 -17.53 5.81
N LEU A 188 -18.14 -17.49 7.07
CA LEU A 188 -17.44 -18.14 8.19
C LEU A 188 -17.28 -19.67 8.00
N GLU A 189 -18.29 -20.31 7.42
CA GLU A 189 -18.29 -21.78 7.19
C GLU A 189 -17.42 -22.20 5.99
N ARG A 190 -17.27 -21.32 5.00
CA ARG A 190 -16.73 -21.69 3.67
C ARG A 190 -15.42 -21.01 3.31
N GLU A 191 -15.17 -19.80 3.81
CA GLU A 191 -13.92 -19.10 3.54
C GLU A 191 -12.84 -19.53 4.54
N SER A 192 -11.61 -19.51 4.08
CA SER A 192 -10.42 -19.78 4.91
C SER A 192 -9.28 -18.92 4.45
N GLY A 193 -8.38 -18.54 5.36
CA GLY A 193 -7.24 -17.70 5.06
C GLY A 193 -7.59 -16.22 4.91
N ALA A 194 -8.85 -15.81 5.09
CA ALA A 194 -9.22 -14.42 5.20
C ALA A 194 -8.54 -13.80 6.43
N TYR A 195 -8.04 -12.57 6.27
CA TYR A 195 -7.56 -11.78 7.39
C TYR A 195 -8.71 -11.39 8.31
N TRP A 196 -9.79 -10.86 7.73
CA TRP A 196 -11.06 -10.62 8.41
C TRP A 196 -12.23 -11.22 7.65
N THR A 197 -13.14 -11.90 8.37
CA THR A 197 -14.51 -12.16 7.90
C THR A 197 -15.44 -11.35 8.79
N PHE A 198 -16.30 -10.53 8.19
CA PHE A 198 -17.05 -9.53 8.95
C PHE A 198 -18.46 -9.30 8.41
N VAL A 199 -19.34 -8.85 9.32
CA VAL A 199 -20.55 -8.11 9.01
C VAL A 199 -20.59 -6.84 9.86
N VAL A 200 -20.81 -5.69 9.22
CA VAL A 200 -20.94 -4.39 9.87
C VAL A 200 -22.24 -3.75 9.42
N HIS A 201 -23.10 -3.44 10.37
CA HIS A 201 -24.39 -2.77 10.16
C HIS A 201 -24.37 -1.40 10.80
N THR A 202 -24.56 -0.33 10.01
CA THR A 202 -24.52 1.05 10.50
C THR A 202 -25.88 1.61 10.87
N GLY A 203 -26.95 0.83 10.67
CA GLY A 203 -28.34 1.28 10.74
C GLY A 203 -28.97 1.48 9.35
N GLU A 204 -28.26 2.08 8.42
CA GLU A 204 -28.73 2.36 7.05
C GLU A 204 -28.11 1.45 6.00
N ARG A 205 -26.95 0.90 6.29
CA ARG A 205 -26.12 0.12 5.37
C ARG A 205 -25.51 -1.08 6.08
N THR A 206 -25.30 -2.16 5.34
CA THR A 206 -24.64 -3.35 5.87
C THR A 206 -23.53 -3.81 4.92
N LEU A 207 -22.31 -3.93 5.44
CA LEU A 207 -21.18 -4.52 4.72
C LEU A 207 -20.95 -5.94 5.22
N VAL A 208 -20.81 -6.89 4.28
CA VAL A 208 -20.48 -8.28 4.59
C VAL A 208 -19.33 -8.73 3.69
N GLY A 209 -18.26 -9.24 4.28
CA GLY A 209 -17.09 -9.59 3.49
C GLY A 209 -16.14 -10.58 4.16
N ALA A 210 -15.22 -11.10 3.33
CA ALA A 210 -14.11 -11.94 3.75
C ALA A 210 -12.83 -11.45 3.06
N SER A 211 -12.21 -10.42 3.65
CA SER A 211 -11.01 -9.79 3.09
C SER A 211 -9.76 -10.59 3.42
N PRO A 212 -8.90 -10.88 2.42
CA PRO A 212 -7.64 -11.57 2.66
C PRO A 212 -6.55 -10.67 3.24
N GLU A 213 -6.74 -9.34 3.19
CA GLU A 213 -5.63 -8.39 3.25
C GLU A 213 -5.74 -7.45 4.44
N ARG A 214 -4.68 -7.44 5.26
CA ARG A 214 -4.46 -6.41 6.26
C ARG A 214 -4.08 -5.11 5.55
N HIS A 215 -4.75 -4.02 5.90
CA HIS A 215 -4.30 -2.70 5.49
C HIS A 215 -3.10 -2.27 6.36
N VAL A 216 -3.32 -2.00 7.63
CA VAL A 216 -2.27 -1.74 8.62
C VAL A 216 -2.78 -2.12 10.01
N SER A 217 -1.90 -2.64 10.85
CA SER A 217 -2.18 -2.84 12.27
C SER A 217 -1.12 -2.16 13.13
N LEU A 218 -1.51 -1.72 14.34
CA LEU A 218 -0.62 -1.22 15.38
C LEU A 218 -0.94 -1.98 16.68
N ARG A 219 0.04 -2.66 17.23
CA ARG A 219 -0.08 -3.35 18.50
C ARG A 219 1.24 -3.29 19.26
N GLU A 220 1.18 -2.89 20.52
CA GLU A 220 2.37 -2.76 21.39
C GLU A 220 3.48 -1.90 20.73
N GLY A 221 3.07 -0.84 20.01
CA GLY A 221 3.97 0.07 19.29
C GLY A 221 4.61 -0.54 18.03
N THR A 222 4.15 -1.69 17.56
CA THR A 222 4.59 -2.29 16.29
C THR A 222 3.50 -2.12 15.24
N ALA A 223 3.83 -1.40 14.17
CA ALA A 223 2.98 -1.28 12.98
C ALA A 223 3.32 -2.39 11.99
N VAL A 224 2.31 -2.98 11.34
CA VAL A 224 2.48 -4.04 10.35
C VAL A 224 1.56 -3.78 9.16
N MET A 225 2.10 -3.79 7.94
CA MET A 225 1.36 -3.89 6.68
C MET A 225 1.60 -5.27 6.05
N ASN A 226 0.70 -5.70 5.16
CA ASN A 226 0.78 -7.04 4.60
C ASN A 226 0.41 -7.02 3.12
N PRO A 227 1.32 -6.59 2.22
CA PRO A 227 1.08 -6.60 0.80
C PRO A 227 0.89 -8.03 0.27
N ILE A 228 -0.19 -8.22 -0.47
CA ILE A 228 -0.56 -9.47 -1.12
C ILE A 228 -0.58 -9.23 -2.63
N SER A 229 0.11 -10.06 -3.40
CA SER A 229 0.08 -9.98 -4.87
C SER A 229 0.13 -11.36 -5.50
N GLY A 230 -0.20 -11.39 -6.78
CA GLY A 230 -0.34 -12.62 -7.53
C GLY A 230 -1.58 -13.43 -7.16
N THR A 231 -2.10 -14.21 -8.10
CA THR A 231 -3.28 -15.03 -7.84
C THR A 231 -3.18 -16.37 -8.54
N TYR A 232 -2.90 -17.43 -7.79
CA TYR A 232 -3.06 -18.79 -8.27
C TYR A 232 -4.48 -19.28 -7.98
N ARG A 233 -5.28 -19.43 -9.03
CA ARG A 233 -6.67 -19.96 -8.93
C ARG A 233 -6.64 -21.46 -8.95
N TYR A 234 -7.28 -22.07 -7.97
CA TYR A 234 -7.36 -23.51 -7.90
C TYR A 234 -8.27 -24.05 -9.01
N PRO A 235 -7.80 -25.01 -9.81
CA PRO A 235 -8.66 -25.73 -10.75
C PRO A 235 -9.75 -26.52 -10.00
N ALA A 236 -10.79 -26.94 -10.72
CA ALA A 236 -11.91 -27.70 -10.12
C ALA A 236 -11.45 -28.99 -9.43
N ALA A 237 -10.35 -29.59 -9.89
CA ALA A 237 -9.72 -30.77 -9.28
C ALA A 237 -8.95 -30.47 -7.98
N GLY A 238 -8.84 -29.19 -7.60
CA GLY A 238 -7.99 -28.70 -6.50
C GLY A 238 -6.57 -28.36 -6.95
N PRO A 239 -5.78 -27.67 -6.08
CA PRO A 239 -4.42 -27.28 -6.39
C PRO A 239 -3.48 -28.48 -6.46
N SER A 240 -2.45 -28.40 -7.30
CA SER A 240 -1.36 -29.38 -7.38
C SER A 240 0.01 -28.71 -7.13
N LEU A 241 0.97 -29.49 -6.61
CA LEU A 241 2.31 -28.96 -6.36
C LEU A 241 3.00 -28.42 -7.63
N PRO A 242 2.94 -29.10 -8.81
CA PRO A 242 3.52 -28.53 -10.04
C PRO A 242 2.94 -27.16 -10.39
N GLU A 243 1.62 -26.99 -10.36
CA GLU A 243 0.97 -25.72 -10.70
C GLU A 243 1.29 -24.61 -9.69
N VAL A 244 1.43 -24.93 -8.39
CA VAL A 244 1.92 -23.98 -7.39
C VAL A 244 3.36 -23.56 -7.71
N MET A 245 4.22 -24.49 -8.11
CA MET A 245 5.60 -24.18 -8.46
C MET A 245 5.69 -23.34 -9.75
N ASP A 246 4.85 -23.59 -10.74
CA ASP A 246 4.75 -22.79 -11.96
C ASP A 246 4.30 -21.35 -11.63
N PHE A 247 3.29 -21.18 -10.78
CA PHE A 247 2.87 -19.88 -10.26
C PHE A 247 4.00 -19.14 -9.53
N LEU A 248 4.75 -19.85 -8.69
CA LEU A 248 5.88 -19.24 -7.96
C LEU A 248 7.07 -18.88 -8.89
N ALA A 249 7.17 -19.51 -10.05
CA ALA A 249 8.21 -19.22 -11.05
C ALA A 249 7.81 -18.11 -12.04
N ASP A 250 6.54 -17.65 -12.03
CA ASP A 250 6.06 -16.61 -12.94
C ASP A 250 6.68 -15.25 -12.59
N THR A 251 7.46 -14.71 -13.54
CA THR A 251 8.18 -13.43 -13.34
C THR A 251 7.25 -12.24 -13.23
N LYS A 252 6.10 -12.25 -13.92
CA LYS A 252 5.10 -11.19 -13.81
C LYS A 252 4.56 -11.08 -12.37
N GLU A 253 4.20 -12.21 -11.79
CA GLU A 253 3.69 -12.29 -10.41
C GLU A 253 4.75 -11.87 -9.38
N VAL A 254 6.02 -12.17 -9.66
CA VAL A 254 7.15 -11.75 -8.82
C VAL A 254 7.37 -10.24 -8.89
N ASP A 255 7.38 -9.67 -10.09
CA ASP A 255 7.61 -8.23 -10.31
C ASP A 255 6.47 -7.39 -9.72
N GLU A 256 5.21 -7.82 -9.87
CA GLU A 256 4.06 -7.18 -9.23
C GLU A 256 4.21 -7.11 -7.71
N LEU A 257 4.61 -8.22 -7.09
CA LEU A 257 4.77 -8.27 -5.63
C LEU A 257 5.85 -7.29 -5.15
N TYR A 258 6.99 -7.21 -5.84
CA TYR A 258 8.05 -6.28 -5.44
C TYR A 258 7.64 -4.80 -5.58
N MET A 259 6.84 -4.47 -6.60
CA MET A 259 6.33 -3.10 -6.77
C MET A 259 5.42 -2.68 -5.60
N VAL A 260 4.52 -3.56 -5.17
CA VAL A 260 3.64 -3.24 -4.03
C VAL A 260 4.41 -3.23 -2.71
N VAL A 261 5.44 -4.06 -2.55
CA VAL A 261 6.33 -4.03 -1.38
C VAL A 261 7.09 -2.70 -1.30
N ASP A 262 7.63 -2.19 -2.41
CA ASP A 262 8.29 -0.88 -2.45
C ASP A 262 7.31 0.25 -2.04
N GLU A 263 6.07 0.24 -2.56
CA GLU A 263 5.07 1.25 -2.21
C GLU A 263 4.69 1.21 -0.72
N GLU A 264 4.49 0.03 -0.15
CA GLU A 264 4.17 -0.07 1.28
C GLU A 264 5.37 0.22 2.18
N LEU A 265 6.60 -0.12 1.75
CA LEU A 265 7.82 0.30 2.44
C LEU A 265 7.96 1.83 2.50
N LYS A 266 7.58 2.54 1.43
CA LYS A 266 7.55 4.02 1.42
C LYS A 266 6.58 4.55 2.48
N MET A 267 5.40 3.94 2.62
CA MET A 267 4.43 4.29 3.66
C MET A 267 4.98 3.98 5.05
N MET A 268 5.51 2.79 5.25
CA MET A 268 6.09 2.37 6.54
C MET A 268 7.31 3.22 6.94
N ALA A 269 8.15 3.63 5.99
CA ALA A 269 9.28 4.53 6.26
C ALA A 269 8.83 5.91 6.79
N ARG A 270 7.60 6.34 6.46
CA ARG A 270 7.02 7.61 6.96
C ARG A 270 6.42 7.47 8.35
N ILE A 271 5.81 6.34 8.69
CA ILE A 271 5.12 6.15 9.96
C ILE A 271 5.96 5.48 11.05
N CYS A 272 7.06 4.81 10.68
CA CYS A 272 7.93 4.10 11.62
C CYS A 272 9.21 4.88 11.91
N GLU A 273 9.67 4.83 13.17
CA GLU A 273 10.82 5.62 13.66
C GLU A 273 12.16 5.15 13.07
N GLY A 274 12.40 3.83 13.00
CA GLY A 274 13.62 3.22 12.45
C GLY A 274 13.47 2.69 11.02
N GLY A 275 12.35 3.02 10.31
CA GLY A 275 11.96 2.36 9.08
C GLY A 275 11.24 1.04 9.35
N ALA A 276 11.17 0.17 8.34
CA ALA A 276 10.45 -1.09 8.45
C ALA A 276 11.27 -2.27 7.93
N ARG A 277 11.01 -3.46 8.43
CA ARG A 277 11.59 -4.73 7.99
C ARG A 277 10.59 -5.47 7.13
N VAL A 278 11.09 -6.13 6.10
CA VAL A 278 10.32 -7.04 5.25
C VAL A 278 10.57 -8.47 5.71
N ASP A 279 9.50 -9.21 5.96
CA ASP A 279 9.51 -10.62 6.33
C ASP A 279 8.66 -11.44 5.36
N GLY A 280 9.16 -12.56 4.88
CA GLY A 280 8.56 -13.39 3.84
C GLY A 280 9.55 -13.69 2.71
N PRO A 281 9.08 -14.06 1.48
CA PRO A 281 7.67 -14.20 1.12
C PRO A 281 7.01 -15.44 1.67
N TYR A 282 5.66 -15.41 1.77
CA TYR A 282 4.84 -16.53 2.18
C TYR A 282 3.78 -16.85 1.13
N LEU A 283 3.25 -18.08 1.17
CA LEU A 283 2.08 -18.48 0.39
C LEU A 283 0.83 -18.37 1.26
N LYS A 284 -0.07 -17.45 0.92
CA LYS A 284 -1.37 -17.28 1.56
C LYS A 284 -2.42 -18.09 0.85
N GLU A 285 -2.84 -19.19 1.46
CA GLU A 285 -3.84 -20.10 0.90
C GLU A 285 -5.24 -19.73 1.37
N MET A 286 -6.15 -19.55 0.43
CA MET A 286 -7.57 -19.32 0.65
C MET A 286 -8.41 -20.51 0.19
N ALA A 287 -9.73 -20.39 0.31
CA ALA A 287 -10.64 -21.48 -0.04
C ALA A 287 -10.53 -21.94 -1.51
N ARG A 288 -10.28 -21.04 -2.45
CA ARG A 288 -10.34 -21.28 -3.91
C ARG A 288 -9.13 -20.80 -4.69
N LEU A 289 -8.16 -20.20 -4.01
CA LEU A 289 -6.98 -19.62 -4.63
C LEU A 289 -5.85 -19.47 -3.60
N ALA A 290 -4.64 -19.16 -4.07
CA ALA A 290 -3.54 -18.71 -3.23
C ALA A 290 -2.94 -17.40 -3.77
N HIS A 291 -2.33 -16.64 -2.86
CA HIS A 291 -1.55 -15.44 -3.13
C HIS A 291 -0.13 -15.60 -2.61
N THR A 292 0.78 -14.75 -3.03
CA THR A 292 2.04 -14.51 -2.33
C THR A 292 1.93 -13.25 -1.48
N GLU A 293 2.57 -13.25 -0.32
CA GLU A 293 2.52 -12.12 0.62
C GLU A 293 3.86 -11.88 1.30
N TYR A 294 4.09 -10.63 1.71
CA TYR A 294 5.12 -10.23 2.67
C TYR A 294 4.46 -9.58 3.89
N PHE A 295 5.19 -9.52 5.00
CA PHE A 295 4.89 -8.63 6.11
C PHE A 295 5.94 -7.53 6.14
N ILE A 296 5.48 -6.30 6.39
CA ILE A 296 6.33 -5.13 6.53
C ILE A 296 6.05 -4.57 7.91
N GLU A 297 7.02 -4.66 8.81
CA GLU A 297 6.85 -4.31 10.21
C GLU A 297 7.87 -3.29 10.70
N GLY A 298 7.46 -2.39 11.59
CA GLY A 298 8.34 -1.39 12.19
C GLY A 298 7.73 -0.76 13.44
N ARG A 299 8.56 -0.06 14.24
CA ARG A 299 8.11 0.63 15.45
C ARG A 299 7.46 1.95 15.09
N SER A 300 6.30 2.23 15.68
CA SER A 300 5.60 3.50 15.51
C SER A 300 5.00 3.98 16.83
N THR A 301 5.17 5.27 17.13
CA THR A 301 4.53 5.96 18.25
C THR A 301 3.42 6.92 17.79
N ARG A 302 3.12 6.92 16.49
CA ARG A 302 2.08 7.78 15.91
C ARG A 302 0.69 7.31 16.32
N PRO A 303 -0.27 8.24 16.48
CA PRO A 303 -1.66 7.88 16.75
C PRO A 303 -2.29 7.13 15.57
N PRO A 304 -3.24 6.22 15.82
CA PRO A 304 -3.90 5.41 14.79
C PRO A 304 -4.49 6.18 13.61
N GLU A 305 -5.09 7.34 13.86
CA GLU A 305 -5.69 8.19 12.82
C GLU A 305 -4.64 8.75 11.86
N GLU A 306 -3.46 9.07 12.37
CA GLU A 306 -2.34 9.53 11.57
C GLU A 306 -1.73 8.37 10.77
N ILE A 307 -1.58 7.19 11.38
CA ILE A 307 -1.15 5.96 10.70
C ILE A 307 -2.10 5.65 9.55
N LEU A 308 -3.42 5.64 9.80
CA LEU A 308 -4.42 5.43 8.75
C LEU A 308 -4.25 6.45 7.62
N ARG A 309 -4.19 7.75 7.92
CA ARG A 309 -4.06 8.79 6.91
C ARG A 309 -2.83 8.59 6.03
N GLU A 310 -1.67 8.31 6.63
CA GLU A 310 -0.41 8.18 5.90
C GLU A 310 -0.32 6.90 5.06
N THR A 311 -1.16 5.90 5.33
CA THR A 311 -1.19 4.60 4.64
C THR A 311 -2.37 4.41 3.68
N LEU A 312 -3.31 5.38 3.56
CA LEU A 312 -4.42 5.32 2.60
C LEU A 312 -3.93 5.53 1.16
N PHE A 313 -4.26 4.67 0.21
CA PHE A 313 -4.78 3.33 0.30
C PHE A 313 -3.74 2.37 -0.24
N ALA A 314 -3.90 1.08 0.09
CA ALA A 314 -2.94 0.06 -0.31
C ALA A 314 -2.71 0.03 -1.84
N PRO A 315 -1.47 -0.08 -2.30
CA PRO A 315 -1.11 -0.11 -3.72
C PRO A 315 -1.67 -1.35 -4.43
N THR A 316 -1.89 -2.42 -3.69
CA THR A 316 -2.52 -3.67 -4.17
C THR A 316 -3.93 -3.47 -4.71
N VAL A 317 -4.61 -2.40 -4.32
CA VAL A 317 -5.98 -2.05 -4.75
C VAL A 317 -6.07 -0.69 -5.46
N THR A 318 -4.96 0.02 -5.61
CA THR A 318 -4.88 1.32 -6.27
C THR A 318 -3.89 1.33 -7.42
N GLY A 319 -2.65 0.99 -7.18
CA GLY A 319 -1.54 0.99 -8.14
C GLY A 319 -0.31 1.73 -7.63
N SER A 320 0.72 1.79 -8.48
CA SER A 320 2.02 2.38 -8.19
C SER A 320 2.52 3.25 -9.35
N PRO A 321 3.02 4.48 -9.10
CA PRO A 321 3.01 5.24 -7.84
C PRO A 321 1.59 5.63 -7.41
N LEU A 322 1.36 5.73 -6.10
CA LEU A 322 0.01 5.94 -5.56
C LEU A 322 -0.66 7.24 -6.04
N GLU A 323 0.10 8.34 -6.14
CA GLU A 323 -0.45 9.62 -6.62
C GLU A 323 -0.94 9.51 -8.07
N SER A 324 -0.13 8.92 -8.96
CA SER A 324 -0.52 8.66 -10.35
C SER A 324 -1.73 7.73 -10.42
N ALA A 325 -1.75 6.68 -9.59
CA ALA A 325 -2.88 5.75 -9.50
C ALA A 325 -4.17 6.48 -9.10
N ALA A 326 -4.11 7.41 -8.15
CA ALA A 326 -5.26 8.22 -7.74
C ALA A 326 -5.79 9.08 -8.89
N GLN A 327 -4.91 9.69 -9.69
CA GLN A 327 -5.28 10.46 -10.89
C GLN A 327 -5.93 9.59 -11.96
N VAL A 328 -5.36 8.41 -12.24
CA VAL A 328 -5.90 7.44 -13.21
C VAL A 328 -7.29 6.95 -12.76
N ILE A 329 -7.44 6.59 -11.49
CA ILE A 329 -8.73 6.18 -10.92
C ILE A 329 -9.78 7.29 -11.08
N ALA A 330 -9.45 8.53 -10.71
CA ALA A 330 -10.35 9.67 -10.84
C ALA A 330 -10.75 9.92 -12.31
N LYS A 331 -9.84 9.70 -13.27
CA LYS A 331 -10.07 9.89 -14.70
C LYS A 331 -10.93 8.79 -15.33
N TYR A 332 -10.73 7.53 -14.94
CA TYR A 332 -11.34 6.38 -15.63
C TYR A 332 -12.49 5.72 -14.86
N GLU A 333 -12.71 6.07 -13.60
CA GLU A 333 -13.80 5.57 -12.76
C GLU A 333 -14.78 6.70 -12.33
N PRO A 334 -15.60 7.27 -13.24
CA PRO A 334 -16.40 8.45 -12.96
C PRO A 334 -17.54 8.20 -11.96
N ARG A 335 -17.86 6.94 -11.64
CA ARG A 335 -18.90 6.56 -10.67
C ARG A 335 -18.38 6.42 -9.24
N GLY A 336 -17.09 6.68 -9.03
CA GLY A 336 -16.46 6.50 -7.73
C GLY A 336 -16.32 5.04 -7.29
N ARG A 337 -15.69 4.84 -6.14
CA ARG A 337 -15.40 3.50 -5.59
C ARG A 337 -16.28 3.11 -4.42
N GLY A 338 -16.90 4.09 -3.75
CA GLY A 338 -17.60 3.84 -2.51
C GLY A 338 -16.66 3.31 -1.44
N TYR A 339 -17.04 2.19 -0.82
CA TYR A 339 -16.16 1.50 0.13
C TYR A 339 -15.20 0.49 -0.52
N TYR A 340 -15.33 0.16 -1.80
CA TYR A 340 -14.35 -0.71 -2.46
C TYR A 340 -12.96 -0.08 -2.41
N SER A 341 -11.94 -0.86 -2.10
CA SER A 341 -10.56 -0.44 -1.81
C SER A 341 -10.40 0.51 -0.61
N GLY A 342 -11.50 0.83 0.07
CA GLY A 342 -11.48 1.51 1.35
C GLY A 342 -10.99 0.62 2.49
N VAL A 343 -11.16 1.08 3.71
CA VAL A 343 -10.66 0.41 4.91
C VAL A 343 -11.76 0.25 5.96
N LEU A 344 -11.83 -0.94 6.56
CA LEU A 344 -12.54 -1.18 7.81
C LEU A 344 -11.49 -1.19 8.93
N ALA A 345 -11.55 -0.21 9.84
CA ALA A 345 -10.55 -0.02 10.89
C ALA A 345 -11.16 -0.10 12.29
N LEU A 346 -10.54 -0.89 13.15
CA LEU A 346 -10.88 -1.03 14.56
C LEU A 346 -9.80 -0.33 15.39
N ILE A 347 -10.16 0.74 16.06
CA ILE A 347 -9.27 1.60 16.84
C ILE A 347 -9.60 1.45 18.33
N GLY A 348 -8.58 1.44 19.18
CA GLY A 348 -8.78 1.32 20.61
C GLY A 348 -7.49 1.29 21.41
N ARG A 349 -7.48 0.51 22.49
CA ARG A 349 -6.32 0.30 23.35
C ARG A 349 -5.96 -1.17 23.42
N ASP A 350 -4.66 -1.46 23.44
CA ASP A 350 -4.15 -2.80 23.69
C ASP A 350 -4.25 -3.19 25.19
N GLU A 351 -3.79 -4.39 25.51
CA GLU A 351 -3.84 -4.91 26.89
C GLU A 351 -2.97 -4.11 27.89
N GLN A 352 -1.99 -3.35 27.37
CA GLN A 352 -1.10 -2.50 28.16
C GLN A 352 -1.58 -1.04 28.24
N GLY A 353 -2.70 -0.72 27.58
CA GLY A 353 -3.28 0.63 27.49
C GLY A 353 -2.66 1.53 26.43
N GLY A 354 -1.77 1.00 25.61
CA GLY A 354 -1.23 1.68 24.43
C GLY A 354 -2.25 1.80 23.31
N ASP A 355 -2.00 2.70 22.34
CA ASP A 355 -2.83 2.81 21.15
C ASP A 355 -2.81 1.51 20.34
N ALA A 356 -3.96 1.09 19.86
CA ALA A 356 -4.14 -0.10 19.05
C ALA A 356 -4.97 0.22 17.80
N LEU A 357 -4.54 -0.34 16.68
CA LEU A 357 -5.21 -0.29 15.39
C LEU A 357 -5.18 -1.68 14.76
N ASP A 358 -6.30 -2.10 14.21
CA ASP A 358 -6.37 -3.29 13.37
C ASP A 358 -7.29 -2.99 12.20
N SER A 359 -6.81 -3.11 10.96
CA SER A 359 -7.59 -2.69 9.80
C SER A 359 -7.45 -3.63 8.62
N SER A 360 -8.55 -3.79 7.89
CA SER A 360 -8.68 -4.65 6.72
C SER A 360 -9.08 -3.85 5.50
N ILE A 361 -8.53 -4.17 4.33
CA ILE A 361 -8.94 -3.57 3.07
C ILE A 361 -10.34 -4.07 2.69
N LEU A 362 -11.21 -3.17 2.26
CA LEU A 362 -12.58 -3.49 1.84
C LEU A 362 -12.60 -4.01 0.39
N ILE A 363 -12.18 -5.26 0.23
CA ILE A 363 -12.32 -6.07 -0.98
C ILE A 363 -13.06 -7.37 -0.64
N ARG A 364 -13.59 -8.06 -1.64
CA ARG A 364 -14.44 -9.26 -1.43
C ARG A 364 -15.57 -8.97 -0.44
N THR A 365 -16.19 -7.82 -0.62
CA THR A 365 -17.19 -7.27 0.27
C THR A 365 -18.46 -6.97 -0.52
N ALA A 366 -19.60 -7.40 -0.01
CA ALA A 366 -20.91 -6.97 -0.43
C ALA A 366 -21.32 -5.75 0.39
N ASP A 367 -21.63 -4.65 -0.29
CA ASP A 367 -22.18 -3.43 0.26
C ASP A 367 -23.69 -3.45 0.00
N ILE A 368 -24.48 -3.54 1.07
CA ILE A 368 -25.93 -3.77 1.01
C ILE A 368 -26.64 -2.52 1.56
N GLY A 369 -27.43 -1.88 0.72
CA GLY A 369 -28.31 -0.77 1.09
C GLY A 369 -29.52 -1.22 1.92
N ALA A 370 -30.21 -0.27 2.55
CA ALA A 370 -31.40 -0.53 3.37
C ALA A 370 -32.54 -1.23 2.60
N GLY A 371 -32.65 -0.99 1.30
CA GLY A 371 -33.62 -1.64 0.42
C GLY A 371 -33.24 -3.03 -0.09
N GLY A 372 -32.02 -3.49 0.22
CA GLY A 372 -31.50 -4.78 -0.26
C GLY A 372 -30.71 -4.69 -1.57
N GLU A 373 -30.40 -3.49 -2.05
CA GLU A 373 -29.50 -3.28 -3.19
C GLU A 373 -28.08 -3.73 -2.79
N VAL A 374 -27.51 -4.68 -3.53
CA VAL A 374 -26.20 -5.22 -3.28
C VAL A 374 -25.21 -4.70 -4.33
N ARG A 375 -24.08 -4.19 -3.89
CA ARG A 375 -22.96 -3.82 -4.75
C ARG A 375 -21.70 -4.58 -4.31
N ILE A 376 -21.05 -5.24 -5.26
CA ILE A 376 -19.78 -5.95 -5.05
C ILE A 376 -18.74 -5.32 -5.96
N GLY A 377 -17.84 -4.50 -5.42
CA GLY A 377 -16.70 -3.96 -6.14
C GLY A 377 -15.66 -5.04 -6.39
N VAL A 378 -15.13 -5.08 -7.62
CA VAL A 378 -14.05 -5.97 -8.03
C VAL A 378 -13.11 -5.21 -8.96
N GLY A 379 -11.80 -5.43 -8.83
CA GLY A 379 -10.79 -4.79 -9.67
C GLY A 379 -9.79 -5.78 -10.22
N ALA A 380 -9.17 -5.38 -11.32
CA ALA A 380 -8.02 -6.07 -11.91
C ALA A 380 -6.81 -5.15 -11.94
N THR A 381 -5.63 -5.72 -11.70
CA THR A 381 -4.35 -5.01 -11.73
C THR A 381 -3.85 -4.97 -13.17
N LEU A 382 -3.82 -3.78 -13.74
CA LEU A 382 -3.35 -3.54 -15.09
C LEU A 382 -1.85 -3.27 -15.06
N VAL A 383 -1.13 -4.05 -15.83
CA VAL A 383 0.29 -3.85 -16.14
C VAL A 383 0.46 -3.74 -17.65
N ARG A 384 1.66 -3.39 -18.11
CA ARG A 384 1.95 -3.17 -19.53
C ARG A 384 1.54 -4.32 -20.46
N HIS A 385 1.64 -5.55 -20.00
CA HIS A 385 1.36 -6.77 -20.77
C HIS A 385 0.00 -7.39 -20.44
N SER A 386 -0.86 -6.69 -19.71
CA SER A 386 -2.21 -7.15 -19.44
C SER A 386 -3.02 -7.34 -20.71
N ASP A 387 -3.71 -8.48 -20.81
CA ASP A 387 -4.69 -8.73 -21.86
C ASP A 387 -6.07 -8.24 -21.42
N PRO A 388 -6.72 -7.33 -22.17
CA PRO A 388 -7.99 -6.73 -21.75
C PRO A 388 -9.11 -7.73 -21.45
N TRP A 389 -9.19 -8.84 -22.20
CA TRP A 389 -10.22 -9.84 -21.98
C TRP A 389 -9.89 -10.78 -20.81
N SER A 390 -8.61 -11.01 -20.52
CA SER A 390 -8.17 -11.70 -19.32
C SER A 390 -8.55 -10.89 -18.07
N GLU A 391 -8.39 -9.56 -18.09
CA GLU A 391 -8.76 -8.69 -16.97
C GLU A 391 -10.29 -8.63 -16.77
N VAL A 392 -11.08 -8.63 -17.86
CA VAL A 392 -12.55 -8.82 -17.81
C VAL A 392 -12.90 -10.14 -17.11
N ALA A 393 -12.28 -11.24 -17.52
CA ALA A 393 -12.52 -12.55 -16.92
C ALA A 393 -12.10 -12.60 -15.44
N GLU A 394 -11.03 -11.87 -15.07
CA GLU A 394 -10.57 -11.76 -13.69
C GLU A 394 -11.61 -11.08 -12.79
N THR A 395 -12.15 -9.94 -13.21
CA THR A 395 -13.19 -9.25 -12.43
C THR A 395 -14.45 -10.10 -12.30
N ALA A 396 -14.86 -10.81 -13.36
CA ALA A 396 -15.99 -11.72 -13.31
C ALA A 396 -15.77 -12.88 -12.31
N ALA A 397 -14.57 -13.47 -12.31
CA ALA A 397 -14.22 -14.55 -11.38
C ALA A 397 -14.15 -14.06 -9.92
N LYS A 398 -13.67 -12.84 -9.66
CA LYS A 398 -13.65 -12.24 -8.32
C LYS A 398 -15.07 -11.99 -7.79
N ALA A 399 -15.99 -11.51 -8.62
CA ALA A 399 -17.40 -11.37 -8.24
C ALA A 399 -18.06 -12.74 -7.99
N ALA A 400 -17.87 -13.69 -8.89
CA ALA A 400 -18.39 -15.05 -8.76
C ALA A 400 -17.87 -15.77 -7.50
N GLY A 401 -16.65 -15.47 -7.06
CA GLY A 401 -16.06 -16.01 -5.83
C GLY A 401 -16.87 -15.66 -4.57
N LEU A 402 -17.32 -14.42 -4.43
CA LEU A 402 -18.19 -13.99 -3.33
C LEU A 402 -19.62 -14.54 -3.50
N LEU A 403 -20.16 -14.52 -4.72
CA LEU A 403 -21.49 -15.07 -5.02
C LEU A 403 -21.56 -16.59 -4.78
N ALA A 404 -20.50 -17.32 -5.10
CA ALA A 404 -20.43 -18.76 -4.86
C ALA A 404 -20.21 -19.15 -3.38
N ALA A 405 -19.77 -18.22 -2.53
CA ALA A 405 -19.87 -18.42 -1.08
C ALA A 405 -21.34 -18.55 -0.64
N LEU A 406 -22.27 -18.11 -1.51
CA LEU A 406 -23.71 -18.33 -1.35
C LEU A 406 -24.15 -19.74 -1.74
N GLU A 407 -23.37 -20.52 -2.53
CA GLU A 407 -23.88 -21.74 -3.19
C GLU A 407 -23.34 -23.09 -2.69
N SER A 408 -22.14 -23.39 -2.40
CA SER A 408 -21.62 -24.63 -1.77
C SER A 408 -20.21 -25.12 -2.12
N GLY A 409 -19.51 -25.59 -1.11
CA GLY A 409 -18.59 -26.72 -0.87
C GLY A 409 -17.29 -26.91 -1.67
N GLY A 410 -16.14 -27.14 -0.95
CA GLY A 410 -14.90 -27.71 -1.48
C GLY A 410 -13.86 -28.00 -0.40
N GLY A 411 -13.17 -29.15 -0.53
CA GLY A 411 -12.11 -29.61 0.39
C GLY A 411 -10.71 -29.30 -0.12
N LYS A 412 -9.63 -29.45 0.72
CA LYS A 412 -8.36 -28.74 0.53
C LYS A 412 -7.12 -29.57 0.73
N THR A 413 -6.20 -29.49 -0.23
CA THR A 413 -4.76 -29.74 -0.05
C THR A 413 -4.06 -28.40 0.19
N ARG A 414 -3.14 -28.32 1.17
CA ARG A 414 -2.40 -27.09 1.52
C ARG A 414 -0.91 -27.26 1.23
N PHE A 415 -0.28 -26.25 0.63
CA PHE A 415 1.10 -26.27 0.21
C PHE A 415 2.00 -25.21 0.91
N ALA A 416 1.44 -24.26 1.65
CA ALA A 416 2.21 -23.20 2.33
C ALA A 416 3.34 -23.75 3.24
N THR A 417 3.14 -24.92 3.82
CA THR A 417 4.16 -25.58 4.67
C THR A 417 5.02 -26.60 3.93
N HIS A 418 4.81 -26.80 2.62
CA HIS A 418 5.56 -27.78 1.85
C HIS A 418 7.03 -27.34 1.67
N PRO A 419 8.03 -28.19 1.95
CA PRO A 419 9.45 -27.78 1.92
C PRO A 419 9.90 -27.18 0.59
N THR A 420 9.46 -27.75 -0.54
CA THR A 420 9.82 -27.25 -1.88
C THR A 420 9.24 -25.87 -2.14
N VAL A 421 7.99 -25.61 -1.70
CA VAL A 421 7.33 -24.31 -1.83
C VAL A 421 8.05 -23.25 -0.98
N ARG A 422 8.39 -23.58 0.28
CA ARG A 422 9.17 -22.68 1.13
C ARG A 422 10.53 -22.34 0.54
N ALA A 423 11.25 -23.35 0.03
CA ALA A 423 12.55 -23.13 -0.60
C ALA A 423 12.44 -22.22 -1.83
N ALA A 424 11.41 -22.36 -2.66
CA ALA A 424 11.16 -21.50 -3.81
C ALA A 424 10.82 -20.06 -3.40
N LEU A 425 10.04 -19.88 -2.33
CA LEU A 425 9.74 -18.57 -1.75
C LEU A 425 10.99 -17.90 -1.18
N GLU A 426 11.80 -18.61 -0.38
CA GLU A 426 13.06 -18.11 0.17
C GLU A 426 14.07 -17.71 -0.94
N ASP A 427 14.08 -18.44 -2.05
CA ASP A 427 14.98 -18.16 -3.19
C ASP A 427 14.71 -16.79 -3.83
N ARG A 428 13.47 -16.30 -3.80
CA ARG A 428 13.10 -14.95 -4.28
C ARG A 428 13.87 -13.85 -3.55
N ASN A 429 14.16 -14.00 -2.25
CA ASN A 429 14.88 -13.00 -1.47
C ASN A 429 16.37 -12.85 -1.87
N ARG A 430 16.93 -13.76 -2.68
CA ARG A 430 18.32 -13.66 -3.14
C ARG A 430 18.57 -12.52 -4.11
N THR A 431 17.53 -12.02 -4.77
CA THR A 431 17.63 -10.99 -5.79
C THR A 431 17.26 -9.60 -5.30
N ILE A 432 16.76 -9.47 -4.07
CA ILE A 432 16.33 -8.19 -3.50
C ILE A 432 17.33 -7.63 -2.48
N ALA A 433 17.06 -6.39 -2.04
CA ALA A 433 17.90 -5.67 -1.07
C ALA A 433 17.89 -6.32 0.30
N GLY A 434 18.99 -6.95 0.67
CA GLY A 434 19.17 -7.53 2.01
C GLY A 434 19.07 -6.52 3.15
N TYR A 435 19.19 -5.23 2.86
CA TYR A 435 19.01 -4.15 3.83
C TYR A 435 17.60 -4.16 4.47
N TRP A 436 16.55 -4.30 3.67
CA TRP A 436 15.17 -4.28 4.15
C TRP A 436 14.73 -5.59 4.85
N LEU A 437 15.49 -6.68 4.66
CA LEU A 437 15.26 -7.97 5.34
C LEU A 437 15.86 -8.03 6.75
N LYS A 438 16.67 -7.04 7.16
CA LYS A 438 17.34 -7.01 8.46
C LYS A 438 16.49 -6.30 9.52
N GLU A 439 16.71 -6.65 10.79
CA GLU A 439 16.25 -5.87 11.93
C GLU A 439 16.91 -4.47 11.91
N ASP A 440 16.20 -3.46 12.41
CA ASP A 440 16.67 -2.07 12.41
C ASP A 440 18.06 -1.91 13.04
N ARG A 441 18.30 -2.53 14.19
CA ARG A 441 19.60 -2.55 14.89
C ARG A 441 20.76 -3.13 14.07
N ASP A 442 20.45 -3.98 13.07
CA ASP A 442 21.45 -4.69 12.24
C ASP A 442 21.65 -3.99 10.88
N ARG A 443 20.91 -2.89 10.62
CA ARG A 443 21.03 -2.08 9.40
C ARG A 443 22.11 -1.02 9.49
N ALA A 444 22.43 -0.56 10.68
CA ALA A 444 23.43 0.46 10.89
C ALA A 444 24.79 -0.01 10.31
N ALA A 445 25.25 0.70 9.29
CA ALA A 445 26.53 0.49 8.63
C ALA A 445 27.23 1.85 8.53
N VAL A 446 27.50 2.46 9.69
CA VAL A 446 28.06 3.81 9.79
C VAL A 446 29.39 3.88 9.02
N ASP A 447 29.42 4.76 8.02
CA ASP A 447 30.63 5.09 7.28
C ASP A 447 31.43 6.15 8.06
N PRO A 448 32.68 5.88 8.46
CA PRO A 448 33.48 6.82 9.23
C PRO A 448 33.73 8.18 8.53
N GLU A 449 33.70 8.22 7.18
CA GLU A 449 33.88 9.46 6.41
C GLU A 449 32.61 10.30 6.33
N LEU A 450 31.45 9.69 6.55
CA LEU A 450 30.13 10.32 6.49
C LEU A 450 29.53 10.60 7.87
N ALA A 451 29.99 9.90 8.90
CA ALA A 451 29.43 9.98 10.25
C ALA A 451 29.35 11.41 10.80
N GLY A 452 28.14 11.82 11.20
CA GLY A 452 27.87 13.14 11.79
C GLY A 452 27.85 14.30 10.80
N ARG A 453 28.00 14.06 9.49
CA ARG A 453 27.78 15.09 8.47
C ARG A 453 26.30 15.34 8.25
N THR A 454 25.97 16.58 7.94
CA THR A 454 24.60 17.00 7.67
C THR A 454 24.27 16.86 6.19
N VAL A 455 23.10 16.32 5.87
CA VAL A 455 22.62 16.19 4.49
C VAL A 455 21.21 16.78 4.34
N LEU A 456 21.04 17.63 3.33
CA LEU A 456 19.75 18.15 2.91
C LEU A 456 19.21 17.33 1.75
N VAL A 457 18.06 16.70 1.93
CA VAL A 457 17.34 15.95 0.87
C VAL A 457 16.20 16.81 0.35
N ILE A 458 16.24 17.13 -0.95
CA ILE A 458 15.16 17.85 -1.62
C ILE A 458 14.17 16.83 -2.21
N ASP A 459 12.99 16.79 -1.64
CA ASP A 459 11.90 15.95 -2.10
C ASP A 459 11.23 16.57 -3.34
N ALA A 460 11.29 15.87 -4.46
CA ALA A 460 10.63 16.27 -5.70
C ALA A 460 9.28 15.53 -5.91
N GLU A 461 8.53 15.36 -4.84
CA GLU A 461 7.20 14.68 -4.81
C GLU A 461 7.28 13.17 -5.04
N ASP A 462 8.27 12.53 -4.46
CA ASP A 462 8.38 11.07 -4.50
C ASP A 462 8.49 10.49 -3.08
N THR A 463 7.60 9.58 -2.76
CA THR A 463 7.61 8.91 -1.45
C THR A 463 8.84 8.03 -1.23
N PHE A 464 9.62 7.68 -2.26
CA PHE A 464 10.96 7.10 -2.14
C PHE A 464 11.92 7.98 -1.32
N THR A 465 11.68 9.29 -1.22
CA THR A 465 12.49 10.20 -0.40
C THR A 465 12.57 9.75 1.05
N ALA A 466 11.49 9.17 1.61
CA ALA A 466 11.51 8.62 2.98
C ALA A 466 12.45 7.41 3.11
N MET A 467 12.51 6.54 2.12
CA MET A 467 13.42 5.39 2.10
C MET A 467 14.89 5.83 1.92
N ILE A 468 15.14 6.84 1.07
CA ILE A 468 16.46 7.47 0.91
C ILE A 468 16.93 7.99 2.27
N ALA A 469 16.09 8.75 2.98
CA ALA A 469 16.44 9.30 4.28
C ALA A 469 16.84 8.21 5.28
N ARG A 470 16.12 7.09 5.34
CA ARG A 470 16.44 5.95 6.21
C ARG A 470 17.77 5.29 5.87
N GLN A 471 18.09 5.15 4.57
CA GLN A 471 19.39 4.64 4.17
C GLN A 471 20.53 5.61 4.54
N LEU A 472 20.34 6.92 4.33
CA LEU A 472 21.32 7.93 4.69
C LEU A 472 21.59 7.97 6.20
N ASP A 473 20.52 7.89 7.00
CA ASP A 473 20.59 7.81 8.46
C ASP A 473 21.38 6.55 8.91
N SER A 474 21.12 5.39 8.29
CA SER A 474 21.80 4.14 8.60
C SER A 474 23.30 4.12 8.31
N ILE A 475 23.78 4.99 7.42
CA ILE A 475 25.21 5.16 7.14
C ILE A 475 25.85 6.30 7.95
N GLY A 476 25.09 6.93 8.86
CA GLY A 476 25.60 7.85 9.87
C GLY A 476 25.44 9.34 9.54
N LEU A 477 24.64 9.70 8.55
CA LEU A 477 24.34 11.10 8.19
C LEU A 477 23.20 11.68 9.05
N ASP A 478 23.27 12.98 9.33
CA ASP A 478 22.17 13.75 9.93
C ASP A 478 21.30 14.32 8.82
N VAL A 479 20.07 13.79 8.68
CA VAL A 479 19.21 13.98 7.51
C VAL A 479 18.15 15.04 7.75
N THR A 480 18.09 16.05 6.91
CA THR A 480 17.00 17.02 6.82
C THR A 480 16.28 16.88 5.48
N ILE A 481 14.96 16.70 5.50
CA ILE A 481 14.15 16.66 4.28
C ILE A 481 13.42 17.98 4.12
N ARG A 482 13.38 18.51 2.88
CA ARG A 482 12.56 19.66 2.47
C ARG A 482 11.92 19.36 1.12
N ARG A 483 10.64 19.67 1.00
CA ARG A 483 9.96 19.59 -0.28
C ARG A 483 10.45 20.71 -1.21
N TYR A 484 10.48 20.47 -2.52
CA TYR A 484 11.03 21.40 -3.51
C TYR A 484 10.35 22.79 -3.49
N ASP A 485 9.08 22.88 -3.08
CA ASP A 485 8.25 24.09 -3.00
C ASP A 485 8.23 24.73 -1.59
N GLU A 486 8.91 24.12 -0.62
CA GLU A 486 9.13 24.71 0.71
C GLU A 486 10.37 25.63 0.73
N PRO A 487 10.42 26.61 1.63
CA PRO A 487 11.65 27.38 1.85
C PRO A 487 12.78 26.52 2.40
N TYR A 488 13.95 26.54 1.76
CA TYR A 488 15.15 25.89 2.26
C TYR A 488 16.42 26.69 1.86
N SER A 489 17.54 26.37 2.49
CA SER A 489 18.86 26.85 2.14
C SER A 489 19.84 25.70 2.03
N PHE A 490 20.75 25.77 1.09
CA PHE A 490 21.88 24.82 1.01
C PHE A 490 22.95 25.12 2.06
N ASP A 491 22.96 26.33 2.64
CA ASP A 491 23.92 26.70 3.68
C ASP A 491 23.66 25.93 4.98
N GLY A 492 24.76 25.52 5.62
CA GLY A 492 24.69 24.74 6.86
C GLY A 492 24.57 23.23 6.66
N HIS A 493 24.57 22.77 5.40
CA HIS A 493 24.59 21.33 5.07
C HIS A 493 25.89 20.97 4.36
N ASP A 494 26.51 19.85 4.76
CA ASP A 494 27.74 19.33 4.15
C ASP A 494 27.49 18.73 2.77
N LEU A 495 26.32 18.11 2.60
CA LEU A 495 25.91 17.39 1.40
C LEU A 495 24.47 17.75 1.02
N VAL A 496 24.16 17.64 -0.26
CA VAL A 496 22.78 17.77 -0.78
C VAL A 496 22.41 16.54 -1.58
N VAL A 497 21.19 16.03 -1.39
CA VAL A 497 20.58 15.00 -2.24
C VAL A 497 19.40 15.63 -2.97
N MET A 498 19.50 15.72 -4.28
CA MET A 498 18.39 16.11 -5.16
C MET A 498 17.58 14.85 -5.46
N GLY A 499 16.39 14.75 -4.88
CA GLY A 499 15.58 13.54 -4.84
C GLY A 499 14.92 13.17 -6.17
N PRO A 500 14.34 11.97 -6.22
CA PRO A 500 13.51 11.50 -7.33
C PRO A 500 12.15 12.21 -7.35
N GLY A 501 11.42 12.04 -8.46
CA GLY A 501 10.08 12.57 -8.60
C GLY A 501 9.41 12.17 -9.91
N PRO A 502 8.08 12.26 -10.01
CA PRO A 502 7.36 12.09 -11.25
C PRO A 502 7.48 13.30 -12.17
N GLY A 503 7.31 13.10 -13.47
CA GLY A 503 7.20 14.17 -14.47
C GLY A 503 8.12 14.02 -15.67
N ASP A 504 7.91 14.90 -16.66
CA ASP A 504 8.78 14.99 -17.85
C ASP A 504 9.93 15.97 -17.58
N PRO A 505 11.19 15.51 -17.47
CA PRO A 505 12.35 16.37 -17.19
C PRO A 505 12.62 17.40 -18.30
N ARG A 506 12.00 17.24 -19.47
CA ARG A 506 12.11 18.17 -20.62
C ARG A 506 11.15 19.36 -20.50
N ASP A 507 10.06 19.20 -19.75
CA ASP A 507 9.07 20.27 -19.52
C ASP A 507 9.60 21.33 -18.56
N GLY A 508 10.36 22.28 -19.11
CA GLY A 508 10.90 23.42 -18.34
C GLY A 508 9.87 24.43 -17.88
N ALA A 509 8.61 24.33 -18.32
CA ALA A 509 7.51 25.18 -17.86
C ALA A 509 6.87 24.67 -16.57
N HIS A 510 6.99 23.37 -16.29
CA HIS A 510 6.49 22.78 -15.06
C HIS A 510 7.25 23.35 -13.83
N PRO A 511 6.57 23.87 -12.80
CA PRO A 511 7.21 24.55 -11.66
C PRO A 511 8.30 23.71 -10.98
N LYS A 512 8.03 22.43 -10.73
CA LYS A 512 9.00 21.50 -10.14
C LYS A 512 10.26 21.34 -11.00
N ILE A 513 10.09 21.10 -12.29
CA ILE A 513 11.22 20.93 -13.21
C ILE A 513 12.04 22.22 -13.32
N ALA A 514 11.39 23.38 -13.41
CA ALA A 514 12.04 24.69 -13.39
C ALA A 514 12.85 24.89 -12.10
N HIS A 515 12.27 24.53 -10.95
CA HIS A 515 12.93 24.59 -9.65
C HIS A 515 14.17 23.69 -9.59
N LEU A 516 14.03 22.39 -9.96
CA LEU A 516 15.15 21.43 -9.96
C LEU A 516 16.28 21.88 -10.88
N ARG A 517 15.96 22.44 -12.07
CA ARG A 517 16.96 23.01 -12.99
C ARG A 517 17.72 24.18 -12.35
N THR A 518 17.01 25.05 -11.65
CA THR A 518 17.62 26.22 -10.96
C THR A 518 18.50 25.76 -9.82
N ALA A 519 18.02 24.85 -8.97
CA ALA A 519 18.73 24.30 -7.83
C ALA A 519 20.01 23.55 -8.27
N ILE A 520 19.91 22.68 -9.28
CA ILE A 520 21.06 21.92 -9.80
C ILE A 520 22.11 22.84 -10.42
N ARG A 521 21.72 23.89 -11.19
CA ARG A 521 22.65 24.88 -11.70
C ARG A 521 23.38 25.61 -10.59
N HIS A 522 22.66 26.07 -9.56
CA HIS A 522 23.25 26.72 -8.40
C HIS A 522 24.28 25.83 -7.70
N LEU A 523 23.97 24.54 -7.48
CA LEU A 523 24.90 23.56 -6.90
C LEU A 523 26.16 23.36 -7.78
N LEU A 524 25.98 23.31 -9.11
CA LEU A 524 27.11 23.24 -10.06
C LEU A 524 27.97 24.47 -10.04
N ASP A 525 27.38 25.69 -10.09
CA ASP A 525 28.07 26.97 -10.12
C ASP A 525 28.87 27.22 -8.83
N GLU A 526 28.29 26.89 -7.67
CA GLU A 526 28.94 27.01 -6.37
C GLU A 526 29.87 25.82 -6.02
N ARG A 527 29.93 24.81 -6.89
CA ARG A 527 30.70 23.56 -6.67
C ARG A 527 30.38 22.88 -5.35
N ARG A 528 29.12 22.92 -4.94
CA ARG A 528 28.65 22.21 -3.74
C ARG A 528 28.57 20.71 -3.99
N PRO A 529 28.93 19.87 -3.01
CA PRO A 529 28.80 18.41 -3.16
C PRO A 529 27.33 17.99 -3.15
N PHE A 530 26.90 17.27 -4.19
CA PHE A 530 25.54 16.77 -4.26
C PHE A 530 25.41 15.44 -4.99
N LEU A 531 24.36 14.71 -4.64
CA LEU A 531 23.89 13.49 -5.31
C LEU A 531 22.55 13.79 -5.98
N ALA A 532 22.37 13.39 -7.23
CA ALA A 532 21.09 13.51 -7.93
C ALA A 532 20.51 12.13 -8.28
N VAL A 533 19.22 11.89 -7.95
CA VAL A 533 18.57 10.58 -8.09
C VAL A 533 17.42 10.66 -9.07
N CYS A 534 17.33 9.72 -9.99
CA CYS A 534 16.27 9.48 -10.96
C CYS A 534 15.89 10.76 -11.75
N LEU A 535 14.77 11.44 -11.46
CA LEU A 535 14.37 12.69 -12.12
C LEU A 535 15.47 13.75 -12.04
N SER A 536 16.07 13.93 -10.88
CA SER A 536 17.14 14.90 -10.69
C SER A 536 18.43 14.52 -11.43
N HIS A 537 18.72 13.21 -11.60
CA HIS A 537 19.79 12.73 -12.49
C HIS A 537 19.51 13.13 -13.96
N GLN A 538 18.27 13.03 -14.43
CA GLN A 538 17.89 13.41 -15.80
C GLN A 538 18.00 14.92 -16.00
N VAL A 539 17.58 15.71 -15.01
CA VAL A 539 17.75 17.18 -15.04
C VAL A 539 19.23 17.58 -15.04
N LEU A 540 20.05 16.94 -14.19
CA LEU A 540 21.51 17.13 -14.17
C LEU A 540 22.14 16.75 -15.52
N SER A 541 21.80 15.60 -16.07
CA SER A 541 22.30 15.14 -17.37
C SER A 541 22.04 16.16 -18.47
N THR A 542 20.84 16.74 -18.49
CA THR A 542 20.49 17.81 -19.42
C THR A 542 21.32 19.08 -19.18
N ALA A 543 21.56 19.46 -17.92
CA ALA A 543 22.39 20.62 -17.57
C ALA A 543 23.86 20.45 -17.98
N LEU A 544 24.35 19.21 -18.00
CA LEU A 544 25.70 18.84 -18.45
C LEU A 544 25.81 18.69 -19.98
N GLY A 545 24.69 18.80 -20.72
CA GLY A 545 24.66 18.74 -22.19
C GLY A 545 24.50 17.33 -22.77
N PHE A 546 24.09 16.34 -21.97
CA PHE A 546 23.73 15.01 -22.47
C PHE A 546 22.34 15.03 -23.13
N ASP A 547 22.20 14.31 -24.22
CA ASP A 547 20.91 14.10 -24.88
C ASP A 547 19.99 13.25 -23.97
N LEU A 548 18.78 13.74 -23.72
CA LEU A 548 17.77 13.03 -22.96
C LEU A 548 16.69 12.51 -23.91
N VAL A 549 16.54 11.19 -23.96
CA VAL A 549 15.60 10.51 -24.84
C VAL A 549 14.49 9.85 -24.03
N ARG A 550 13.29 9.84 -24.61
CA ARG A 550 12.20 9.00 -24.11
C ARG A 550 12.45 7.56 -24.54
N ARG A 551 12.38 6.64 -23.61
CA ARG A 551 12.50 5.21 -23.89
C ARG A 551 11.29 4.73 -24.68
N SER A 552 11.51 3.81 -25.61
CA SER A 552 10.41 3.10 -26.29
C SER A 552 9.60 2.26 -25.29
N GLU A 553 10.27 1.80 -24.25
CA GLU A 553 9.71 1.02 -23.16
C GLU A 553 10.14 1.62 -21.82
N PRO A 554 9.21 2.23 -21.04
CA PRO A 554 9.50 2.68 -19.70
C PRO A 554 9.98 1.55 -18.80
N ASN A 555 10.99 1.81 -17.98
CA ASN A 555 11.33 0.94 -16.86
C ASN A 555 10.44 1.37 -15.69
N GLN A 556 9.59 0.48 -15.23
CA GLN A 556 8.76 0.71 -14.04
C GLN A 556 8.83 -0.56 -13.18
N GLY A 557 9.58 -0.49 -12.06
CA GLY A 557 9.85 -1.64 -11.23
C GLY A 557 10.71 -2.70 -11.92
N VAL A 558 11.66 -2.31 -12.76
CA VAL A 558 12.50 -3.22 -13.54
C VAL A 558 13.85 -3.37 -12.87
N GLN A 559 14.22 -4.60 -12.49
CA GLN A 559 15.55 -4.92 -11.99
C GLN A 559 16.50 -5.26 -13.14
N LYS A 560 17.69 -4.66 -13.14
CA LYS A 560 18.75 -4.94 -14.14
C LYS A 560 20.11 -5.08 -13.47
N GLU A 561 20.96 -5.91 -14.07
CA GLU A 561 22.39 -5.93 -13.76
C GLU A 561 23.09 -4.90 -14.66
N ILE A 562 23.85 -3.99 -14.06
CA ILE A 562 24.59 -2.94 -14.75
C ILE A 562 26.07 -2.99 -14.39
N ASP A 563 26.93 -2.45 -15.26
CA ASP A 563 28.30 -2.08 -14.88
C ASP A 563 28.28 -0.72 -14.18
N PHE A 564 28.44 -0.72 -12.86
CA PHE A 564 28.51 0.48 -12.05
C PHE A 564 29.96 0.87 -11.80
N PHE A 565 30.54 1.61 -12.75
CA PHE A 565 31.95 2.04 -12.73
C PHE A 565 32.94 0.89 -12.52
N GLY A 566 32.80 -0.20 -13.28
CA GLY A 566 33.68 -1.37 -13.24
C GLY A 566 33.25 -2.44 -12.22
N ARG A 567 32.08 -2.31 -11.59
CA ARG A 567 31.51 -3.32 -10.70
C ARG A 567 30.11 -3.73 -11.18
N PRO A 568 29.81 -5.03 -11.29
CA PRO A 568 28.45 -5.46 -11.58
C PRO A 568 27.55 -5.20 -10.37
N GLU A 569 26.44 -4.49 -10.58
CA GLU A 569 25.44 -4.20 -9.56
C GLU A 569 24.05 -4.49 -10.10
N ARG A 570 23.21 -5.08 -9.25
CA ARG A 570 21.80 -5.35 -9.55
C ARG A 570 20.93 -4.25 -8.93
N VAL A 571 20.25 -3.48 -9.79
CA VAL A 571 19.58 -2.22 -9.41
C VAL A 571 18.19 -2.10 -10.00
N GLY A 572 17.31 -1.39 -9.29
CA GLY A 572 15.91 -1.16 -9.67
C GLY A 572 15.71 0.17 -10.39
N PHE A 573 15.00 0.14 -11.50
CA PHE A 573 14.70 1.31 -12.33
C PHE A 573 13.21 1.63 -12.34
N TYR A 574 12.90 2.95 -12.28
CA TYR A 574 11.56 3.53 -12.38
C TYR A 574 11.62 4.77 -13.30
N ASN A 575 12.00 4.59 -14.58
CA ASN A 575 12.23 5.72 -15.47
C ASN A 575 11.64 5.56 -16.88
N THR A 576 11.05 6.66 -17.37
CA THR A 576 10.54 6.81 -18.76
C THR A 576 11.56 7.47 -19.66
N PHE A 577 12.47 8.26 -19.10
CA PHE A 577 13.52 8.96 -19.84
C PHE A 577 14.89 8.46 -19.44
N ALA A 578 15.86 8.52 -20.36
CA ALA A 578 17.25 8.20 -20.10
C ALA A 578 18.18 9.18 -20.82
N ALA A 579 19.23 9.60 -20.15
CA ALA A 579 20.34 10.32 -20.79
C ALA A 579 21.15 9.34 -21.64
N ARG A 580 21.81 9.83 -22.71
CA ARG A 580 22.66 9.02 -23.59
C ARG A 580 24.08 9.57 -23.65
N SER A 581 25.03 8.64 -23.68
CA SER A 581 26.45 8.91 -23.92
C SER A 581 27.05 7.86 -24.86
N LEU A 582 27.97 8.30 -25.72
CA LEU A 582 28.74 7.42 -26.60
C LEU A 582 30.00 6.87 -25.91
N GLY A 583 30.49 7.51 -24.84
CA GLY A 583 31.70 7.17 -24.12
C GLY A 583 31.47 6.96 -22.63
N ASP A 584 32.46 6.39 -21.97
CA ASP A 584 32.44 6.13 -20.52
C ASP A 584 32.99 7.32 -19.71
N SER A 585 33.35 8.41 -20.40
CA SER A 585 33.71 9.71 -19.81
C SER A 585 33.43 10.84 -20.79
N ALA A 586 33.27 12.05 -20.25
CA ALA A 586 33.11 13.29 -21.03
C ALA A 586 33.79 14.47 -20.31
N VAL A 587 34.38 15.41 -21.07
CA VAL A 587 34.83 16.67 -20.54
C VAL A 587 33.75 17.72 -20.74
N VAL A 588 33.15 18.16 -19.63
CA VAL A 588 32.05 19.13 -19.64
C VAL A 588 32.61 20.53 -19.36
N PRO A 589 32.39 21.51 -20.26
CA PRO A 589 32.87 22.88 -20.07
C PRO A 589 32.38 23.50 -18.74
N GLY A 590 33.29 24.13 -17.96
CA GLY A 590 32.96 24.70 -16.66
C GLY A 590 32.88 23.73 -15.49
N VAL A 591 32.78 22.43 -15.77
CA VAL A 591 32.65 21.35 -14.75
C VAL A 591 33.94 20.53 -14.66
N GLY A 592 34.45 20.02 -15.78
CA GLY A 592 35.63 19.15 -15.85
C GLY A 592 35.32 17.75 -16.36
N LEU A 593 36.15 16.79 -15.96
CA LEU A 593 35.94 15.37 -16.34
C LEU A 593 34.77 14.77 -15.56
N VAL A 594 33.90 14.09 -16.29
CA VAL A 594 32.76 13.34 -15.77
C VAL A 594 32.89 11.89 -16.19
N ASP A 595 32.97 10.97 -15.23
CA ASP A 595 32.94 9.53 -15.47
C ASP A 595 31.49 9.07 -15.64
N ILE A 596 31.25 8.13 -16.54
CA ILE A 596 29.91 7.70 -16.98
C ILE A 596 29.80 6.19 -16.87
N SER A 597 28.88 5.72 -16.04
CA SER A 597 28.37 4.35 -16.09
C SER A 597 27.19 4.32 -17.06
N ARG A 598 27.24 3.48 -18.08
CA ARG A 598 26.22 3.39 -19.13
C ARG A 598 26.03 1.96 -19.64
N ASP A 599 24.92 1.74 -20.31
CA ASP A 599 24.71 0.55 -21.11
C ASP A 599 25.56 0.64 -22.41
N PRO A 600 26.45 -0.32 -22.66
CA PRO A 600 27.32 -0.26 -23.84
C PRO A 600 26.58 -0.46 -25.16
N GLN A 601 25.39 -1.05 -25.16
CA GLN A 601 24.59 -1.31 -26.38
C GLN A 601 23.67 -0.15 -26.74
N THR A 602 22.96 0.39 -25.73
CA THR A 602 21.98 1.47 -25.93
C THR A 602 22.55 2.86 -25.73
N GLY A 603 23.69 2.97 -25.02
CA GLY A 603 24.29 4.22 -24.60
C GLY A 603 23.54 4.90 -23.44
N GLU A 604 22.54 4.27 -22.85
CA GLU A 604 21.78 4.83 -21.72
C GLU A 604 22.67 5.00 -20.49
N VAL A 605 22.65 6.20 -19.93
CA VAL A 605 23.47 6.57 -18.76
C VAL A 605 22.76 6.07 -17.49
N HIS A 606 23.47 5.27 -16.72
CA HIS A 606 23.01 4.73 -15.44
C HIS A 606 23.44 5.59 -14.26
N ALA A 607 24.65 6.17 -14.33
CA ALA A 607 25.20 7.01 -13.28
C ALA A 607 26.30 7.93 -13.82
N LEU A 608 26.52 9.06 -13.11
CA LEU A 608 27.57 10.03 -13.39
C LEU A 608 28.40 10.29 -12.14
N ARG A 609 29.72 10.54 -12.31
CA ARG A 609 30.62 11.05 -11.28
C ARG A 609 31.39 12.25 -11.82
N GLY A 610 31.17 13.42 -11.23
CA GLY A 610 31.90 14.63 -11.52
C GLY A 610 32.84 15.05 -10.38
N PRO A 611 33.50 16.21 -10.49
CA PRO A 611 34.42 16.70 -9.44
C PRO A 611 33.73 16.93 -8.09
N HIS A 612 32.47 17.40 -8.10
CA HIS A 612 31.69 17.75 -6.90
C HIS A 612 30.25 17.23 -6.92
N PHE A 613 29.91 16.34 -7.85
CA PHE A 613 28.62 15.68 -7.87
C PHE A 613 28.72 14.20 -8.23
N ALA A 614 27.69 13.46 -7.83
CA ALA A 614 27.40 12.15 -8.34
C ALA A 614 25.92 12.07 -8.70
N SER A 615 25.54 11.10 -9.54
CA SER A 615 24.13 10.85 -9.81
C SER A 615 23.85 9.40 -10.19
N MET A 616 22.61 8.97 -10.02
CA MET A 616 22.13 7.66 -10.42
C MET A 616 20.73 7.75 -11.03
N GLN A 617 20.50 7.01 -12.11
CA GLN A 617 19.17 6.90 -12.74
C GLN A 617 18.27 5.91 -12.00
N PHE A 618 18.85 4.91 -11.35
CA PHE A 618 18.16 3.88 -10.58
C PHE A 618 17.90 4.33 -9.14
N HIS A 619 17.09 3.57 -8.44
CA HIS A 619 16.71 3.81 -7.05
C HIS A 619 17.54 2.91 -6.12
N ALA A 620 18.54 3.47 -5.46
CA ALA A 620 19.39 2.73 -4.50
C ALA A 620 18.60 2.27 -3.27
N GLU A 621 17.53 2.96 -2.94
CA GLU A 621 16.65 2.70 -1.79
C GLU A 621 15.61 1.61 -2.04
N SER A 622 15.30 1.30 -3.30
CA SER A 622 14.31 0.27 -3.67
C SER A 622 14.72 -1.13 -3.21
N VAL A 623 13.73 -2.00 -2.91
CA VAL A 623 13.97 -3.44 -2.67
C VAL A 623 14.64 -4.12 -3.86
N LEU A 624 14.49 -3.59 -5.06
CA LEU A 624 15.10 -4.08 -6.29
C LEU A 624 16.60 -3.77 -6.40
N THR A 625 17.18 -2.95 -5.52
CA THR A 625 18.62 -2.62 -5.53
C THR A 625 19.35 -3.32 -4.40
N GLN A 626 20.10 -4.40 -4.71
CA GLN A 626 20.70 -5.29 -3.71
C GLN A 626 21.63 -4.59 -2.70
N ASN A 627 22.47 -3.66 -3.16
CA ASN A 627 23.54 -3.05 -2.38
C ASN A 627 23.33 -1.53 -2.16
N GLY A 628 22.09 -1.08 -2.06
CA GLY A 628 21.71 0.33 -2.04
C GLY A 628 22.50 1.21 -1.07
N PRO A 629 22.54 0.91 0.26
CA PRO A 629 23.30 1.71 1.22
C PRO A 629 24.80 1.82 0.90
N ARG A 630 25.41 0.74 0.42
CA ARG A 630 26.84 0.77 0.01
C ARG A 630 27.04 1.63 -1.22
N ILE A 631 26.19 1.50 -2.24
CA ILE A 631 26.27 2.32 -3.47
C ILE A 631 26.15 3.80 -3.13
N THR A 632 25.18 4.18 -2.31
CA THR A 632 24.95 5.57 -1.87
C THR A 632 26.12 6.06 -1.00
N GLY A 633 26.59 5.26 -0.05
CA GLY A 633 27.75 5.56 0.79
C GLY A 633 29.02 5.78 -0.02
N ASP A 634 29.37 4.87 -0.93
CA ASP A 634 30.55 4.97 -1.81
C ASP A 634 30.52 6.25 -2.65
N LEU A 635 29.33 6.64 -3.18
CA LEU A 635 29.19 7.87 -3.94
C LEU A 635 29.39 9.11 -3.07
N LEU A 636 28.75 9.19 -1.91
CA LEU A 636 28.83 10.34 -1.02
C LEU A 636 30.22 10.48 -0.37
N ALA A 637 30.84 9.38 0.06
CA ALA A 637 32.21 9.39 0.57
C ALA A 637 33.20 9.88 -0.50
N SER A 638 33.04 9.46 -1.76
CA SER A 638 33.88 9.93 -2.86
C SER A 638 33.76 11.45 -3.09
N LEU A 639 32.58 12.04 -2.86
CA LEU A 639 32.37 13.49 -2.96
C LEU A 639 33.09 14.23 -1.85
N THR A 640 33.01 13.75 -0.61
CA THR A 640 33.69 14.37 0.53
C THR A 640 35.22 14.27 0.44
N ALA A 641 35.75 13.15 0.01
CA ALA A 641 37.20 12.96 -0.19
C ALA A 641 37.78 13.88 -1.26
N ARG A 642 37.08 14.12 -2.37
CA ARG A 642 37.48 15.04 -3.45
C ARG A 642 37.49 16.50 -3.00
N MET A 643 36.59 16.91 -2.11
CA MET A 643 36.57 18.24 -1.53
C MET A 643 37.76 18.52 -0.61
N LEU A 644 38.21 17.52 0.15
CA LEU A 644 39.38 17.66 1.03
C LEU A 644 40.69 17.69 0.26
N ALA A 645 40.71 17.26 -0.99
CA ALA A 645 41.87 17.20 -1.87
C ALA A 645 41.98 18.41 -2.83
N ALA A 646 40.95 19.24 -2.95
CA ALA A 646 40.86 20.45 -3.81
C ALA A 646 41.04 21.74 -2.99
#